data_f1083edbb8ce78e0e3990328e0553ec8
#
_entry.id   f1083edbb8ce78e0e3990328e0553ec8
#
_cell.length_a   1.000
_cell.length_b   1.000
_cell.length_c   1.000
_cell.angle_alpha   90.00
_cell.angle_beta   90.00
_cell.angle_gamma   90.00
#
_symmetry.space_group_name_H-M   'P 1'
#
loop_
_entity.id
_entity.type
_entity.pdbx_description
1 polymer ?
#
loop_
_entity_poly.entity_id
_entity_poly.type
_entity_poly.pdbx_seq_one_letter_code
_entity_poly.pdbx_strand_id
1 'polypeptide(L)'
;MLFLGAGASITSGIPGVEECILDLKKRIYLSHNPSSRESHLPLGLKFAQEKIQKFLIDNSIVPPPGESDYSYYIRTCYPSAKDRQLFFKELTHGKSPSYGYKLIPLLADNKLIDSVWTTNFDGLAAKSVASSTEIRSIEIGHDCVDRLNVPYDERELKCVSLHGDYRYDLLKNTDLELQNSENELLRKFTQYAKDYSIIICGYSGRDECIMQSLRESYKNQKNNRIYWCGYGNPENEVESFLTEVSESGGDAFYIKTNGFDDLMYQISQQCLPEEVKNKIEDIVGEEIKKPEHVDFQLKNYQPNLWIKSNSYPIELPRTCWKLEVSNKEFISWKKCKELCLHKAIAMVPFNDAIFALGNIEKIRLSLKSANILSINTVPLDVSFSDVNAAVLQNLVTSAFLKSVALKRNKELRTDTRRFIWKKESFCPENKWGRKTSRYNFHKAVEICFSNRFNKNVVIITPTIKIQEGVEKHTKSVEINKILGWQHNAKFNDDLKEWERIIFKDGECNFFLTGEENQQFRVLNNAKPIGCGIYKSSLRTTYRPIEYKTVSNGIVLEEPSLLFSPVDRYKSDISPIMGLSRFSPYSLQFTNVVSSSIKIAILTPEGRDEDKLLNFLNSANLEHPGEKDYVIKFKGFESTYKIPLCIPEKGSYLIEHIENNGNPKQLGENICRAAERMKIKSSFDVLLIYIPSIWGYPIRIDSPDDYFDLHDYVKAFCAQKGISSQFIAEKSINDELQKSRIWWWLSLALYTKAGYVPWVLDNLDDSVAYIGIGYSINKFFHKDNITIGCSHIYNRRGEGLTFRLRQLENPFFDRKKNPYMSKDDARRMGEGIIQLFFEQNKALPARVVIHKLTPFRKDEIEGLTLGLQNIKNIDLIEINIDNNLKFIASSRKNTKIEVNNYPMERGSLLIDSPSKAYLWVHGSMLMPFGTYYQGKRRIPSPMVIKRHYGSTNIDILAQEILGLSKMDYNSLDVYTPLPCTVLTAKRIAKIGQLIPIDEKRSFDYRLFM
;
A
#
# COMPACT_ATOMS: atom_id res chain seq x y z
N MET A 1 32.43 1.25 27.62
CA MET A 1 31.80 -0.07 27.63
C MET A 1 30.42 0.07 26.96
N LEU A 2 30.04 -0.85 26.08
CA LEU A 2 28.74 -0.85 25.39
C LEU A 2 27.92 -2.05 25.88
N PHE A 3 26.64 -1.83 26.23
CA PHE A 3 25.72 -2.87 26.65
C PHE A 3 24.53 -2.96 25.67
N LEU A 4 24.28 -4.14 25.10
CA LEU A 4 23.30 -4.35 24.06
C LEU A 4 22.22 -5.35 24.48
N GLY A 5 20.97 -4.95 24.37
CA GLY A 5 19.80 -5.83 24.48
C GLY A 5 19.16 -6.16 23.13
N ALA A 6 18.07 -6.93 23.17
CA ALA A 6 17.39 -7.44 21.98
C ALA A 6 16.97 -6.37 20.97
N GLY A 7 16.68 -5.15 21.44
CA GLY A 7 16.34 -4.01 20.57
C GLY A 7 17.44 -3.60 19.60
N ALA A 8 18.71 -3.86 19.92
CA ALA A 8 19.84 -3.57 19.05
C ALA A 8 19.89 -4.47 17.79
N SER A 9 19.28 -5.65 17.84
CA SER A 9 19.32 -6.63 16.74
C SER A 9 18.14 -6.56 15.79
N ILE A 10 17.15 -5.69 16.05
CA ILE A 10 15.92 -5.58 15.24
C ILE A 10 16.25 -5.20 13.79
N THR A 11 17.12 -4.24 13.58
CA THR A 11 17.52 -3.80 12.23
C THR A 11 18.36 -4.84 11.48
N SER A 12 19.04 -5.73 12.22
CA SER A 12 19.67 -6.93 11.64
C SER A 12 18.65 -8.01 11.25
N GLY A 13 17.35 -7.78 11.49
CA GLY A 13 16.24 -8.67 11.14
C GLY A 13 16.00 -9.79 12.14
N ILE A 14 16.42 -9.61 13.41
CA ILE A 14 16.12 -10.50 14.53
C ILE A 14 14.97 -9.88 15.33
N PRO A 15 13.88 -10.63 15.59
CA PRO A 15 12.71 -10.09 16.30
C PRO A 15 13.04 -9.72 17.75
N GLY A 16 12.36 -8.70 18.27
CA GLY A 16 12.42 -8.35 19.68
C GLY A 16 11.71 -9.37 20.57
N VAL A 17 11.88 -9.26 21.89
CA VAL A 17 11.31 -10.21 22.87
C VAL A 17 9.78 -10.31 22.74
N GLU A 18 9.05 -9.21 22.57
CA GLU A 18 7.60 -9.22 22.44
C GLU A 18 7.12 -9.94 21.18
N GLU A 19 7.82 -9.73 20.06
CA GLU A 19 7.53 -10.41 18.80
C GLU A 19 7.82 -11.91 18.91
N CYS A 20 8.89 -12.28 19.62
CA CYS A 20 9.18 -13.68 19.93
C CYS A 20 8.07 -14.32 20.78
N ILE A 21 7.59 -13.65 21.82
CA ILE A 21 6.50 -14.17 22.67
C ILE A 21 5.22 -14.39 21.84
N LEU A 22 4.88 -13.45 20.97
CA LEU A 22 3.72 -13.58 20.09
C LEU A 22 3.88 -14.75 19.10
N ASP A 23 5.06 -14.97 18.56
CA ASP A 23 5.34 -16.12 17.68
C ASP A 23 5.24 -17.44 18.43
N LEU A 24 5.78 -17.52 19.64
CA LEU A 24 5.69 -18.70 20.49
C LEU A 24 4.22 -19.02 20.84
N LYS A 25 3.45 -18.04 21.29
CA LYS A 25 1.99 -18.19 21.56
C LYS A 25 1.25 -18.69 20.32
N LYS A 26 1.58 -18.14 19.15
CA LYS A 26 0.99 -18.57 17.87
C LYS A 26 1.37 -20.01 17.51
N ARG A 27 2.62 -20.41 17.71
CA ARG A 27 3.07 -21.80 17.48
C ARG A 27 2.34 -22.80 18.35
N ILE A 28 2.15 -22.51 19.63
CA ILE A 28 1.36 -23.33 20.54
C ILE A 28 -0.09 -23.46 20.05
N TYR A 29 -0.71 -22.35 19.70
CA TYR A 29 -2.07 -22.34 19.16
C TYR A 29 -2.19 -23.21 17.89
N LEU A 30 -1.25 -23.07 16.97
CA LEU A 30 -1.24 -23.81 15.69
C LEU A 30 -0.93 -25.30 15.87
N SER A 31 -0.16 -25.69 16.88
CA SER A 31 0.09 -27.09 17.19
C SER A 31 -1.20 -27.82 17.61
N HIS A 32 -2.09 -27.13 18.31
CA HIS A 32 -3.40 -27.65 18.70
C HIS A 32 -4.46 -27.47 17.60
N ASN A 33 -4.24 -26.53 16.67
CA ASN A 33 -5.18 -26.19 15.60
C ASN A 33 -4.50 -26.19 14.22
N PRO A 34 -4.04 -27.34 13.71
CA PRO A 34 -3.20 -27.43 12.48
C PRO A 34 -3.86 -26.88 11.22
N SER A 35 -5.20 -26.90 11.17
CA SER A 35 -5.99 -26.40 10.03
C SER A 35 -6.41 -24.95 10.19
N SER A 36 -5.92 -24.27 11.20
CA SER A 36 -6.31 -22.89 11.50
C SER A 36 -5.86 -21.90 10.42
N ARG A 37 -6.76 -21.00 10.05
CA ARG A 37 -6.48 -19.91 9.09
C ARG A 37 -5.58 -18.84 9.68
N GLU A 38 -5.45 -18.77 10.99
CA GLU A 38 -4.57 -17.83 11.70
C GLU A 38 -3.07 -18.06 11.42
N SER A 39 -2.71 -19.22 10.87
CA SER A 39 -1.33 -19.49 10.41
C SER A 39 -0.83 -18.40 9.42
N HIS A 40 -1.74 -17.78 8.70
CA HIS A 40 -1.46 -16.81 7.63
C HIS A 40 -1.52 -15.34 8.09
N LEU A 41 -1.89 -15.08 9.36
CA LEU A 41 -2.03 -13.72 9.85
C LEU A 41 -0.71 -13.19 10.42
N PRO A 42 -0.42 -11.89 10.19
CA PRO A 42 0.67 -11.21 10.87
C PRO A 42 0.53 -11.29 12.40
N LEU A 43 1.66 -11.34 13.10
CA LEU A 43 1.69 -11.38 14.57
C LEU A 43 1.09 -10.12 15.21
N GLY A 44 1.14 -8.98 14.51
CA GLY A 44 0.62 -7.70 14.99
C GLY A 44 -0.91 -7.56 15.00
N LEU A 45 -1.67 -8.51 14.44
CA LEU A 45 -3.13 -8.40 14.37
C LEU A 45 -3.80 -8.72 15.70
N LYS A 46 -4.37 -7.72 16.35
CA LYS A 46 -5.00 -7.84 17.69
C LYS A 46 -6.06 -8.93 17.78
N PHE A 47 -6.97 -9.02 16.82
CA PHE A 47 -8.00 -10.05 16.90
C PHE A 47 -7.43 -11.47 16.84
N ALA A 48 -6.32 -11.68 16.12
CA ALA A 48 -5.63 -12.95 16.10
C ALA A 48 -4.93 -13.20 17.45
N GLN A 49 -4.30 -12.18 17.99
CA GLN A 49 -3.69 -12.23 19.32
C GLN A 49 -4.73 -12.49 20.41
N GLU A 50 -5.87 -11.79 20.38
CA GLU A 50 -6.99 -12.00 21.32
C GLU A 50 -7.55 -13.42 21.22
N LYS A 51 -7.71 -13.95 20.01
CA LYS A 51 -8.18 -15.33 19.79
C LYS A 51 -7.17 -16.35 20.29
N ILE A 52 -5.87 -16.15 19.99
CA ILE A 52 -4.80 -17.00 20.49
C ILE A 52 -4.73 -16.92 22.01
N GLN A 53 -4.75 -15.71 22.58
CA GLN A 53 -4.70 -15.50 24.02
C GLN A 53 -5.90 -16.12 24.74
N LYS A 54 -7.11 -15.95 24.20
CA LYS A 54 -8.31 -16.60 24.72
C LYS A 54 -8.18 -18.12 24.71
N PHE A 55 -7.71 -18.71 23.62
CA PHE A 55 -7.45 -20.15 23.51
C PHE A 55 -6.45 -20.62 24.57
N LEU A 56 -5.36 -19.87 24.78
CA LEU A 56 -4.35 -20.22 25.79
C LEU A 56 -4.93 -20.18 27.21
N ILE A 57 -5.77 -19.17 27.53
CA ILE A 57 -6.46 -19.05 28.81
C ILE A 57 -7.47 -20.20 29.00
N ASP A 58 -8.32 -20.44 27.99
CA ASP A 58 -9.37 -21.50 28.04
C ASP A 58 -8.76 -22.89 28.21
N ASN A 59 -7.51 -23.10 27.78
CA ASN A 59 -6.78 -24.38 27.93
C ASN A 59 -5.75 -24.37 29.08
N SER A 60 -5.75 -23.35 29.94
CA SER A 60 -4.82 -23.21 31.07
C SER A 60 -3.32 -23.18 30.67
N ILE A 61 -3.04 -22.70 29.44
CA ILE A 61 -1.66 -22.56 28.94
C ILE A 61 -1.22 -21.10 29.18
N VAL A 62 -1.04 -20.75 30.45
CA VAL A 62 -0.64 -19.42 30.89
C VAL A 62 0.47 -19.55 31.94
N PRO A 63 1.41 -18.57 31.99
CA PRO A 63 2.48 -18.62 32.97
C PRO A 63 1.93 -18.59 34.41
N PRO A 64 2.52 -19.37 35.34
CA PRO A 64 2.17 -19.26 36.75
C PRO A 64 2.68 -17.92 37.32
N PRO A 65 2.11 -17.47 38.46
CA PRO A 65 2.56 -16.25 39.09
C PRO A 65 4.07 -16.25 39.39
N GLY A 66 4.76 -15.21 38.91
CA GLY A 66 6.21 -15.04 39.12
C GLY A 66 7.10 -15.61 38.01
N GLU A 67 6.55 -16.25 36.99
CA GLU A 67 7.31 -16.66 35.79
C GLU A 67 7.04 -15.70 34.64
N SER A 68 8.08 -15.30 33.92
CA SER A 68 7.93 -14.40 32.76
C SER A 68 7.26 -15.12 31.58
N ASP A 69 6.47 -14.38 30.80
CA ASP A 69 5.83 -14.86 29.57
C ASP A 69 6.85 -15.52 28.62
N TYR A 70 8.01 -14.89 28.46
CA TYR A 70 9.06 -15.39 27.57
C TYR A 70 9.59 -16.76 28.04
N SER A 71 9.94 -16.88 29.30
CA SER A 71 10.44 -18.11 29.91
C SER A 71 9.42 -19.27 29.78
N TYR A 72 8.19 -18.99 30.12
CA TYR A 72 7.11 -19.98 30.05
C TYR A 72 6.84 -20.46 28.63
N TYR A 73 6.61 -19.56 27.67
CA TYR A 73 6.24 -19.94 26.32
C TYR A 73 7.38 -20.57 25.52
N ILE A 74 8.63 -20.16 25.73
CA ILE A 74 9.75 -20.81 25.06
C ILE A 74 9.96 -22.24 25.58
N ARG A 75 9.82 -22.46 26.89
CA ARG A 75 9.90 -23.80 27.49
C ARG A 75 8.73 -24.68 27.03
N THR A 76 7.54 -24.12 26.91
CA THR A 76 6.35 -24.84 26.43
C THR A 76 6.50 -25.25 24.96
N CYS A 77 7.02 -24.38 24.11
CA CYS A 77 7.27 -24.71 22.69
C CYS A 77 8.46 -25.67 22.51
N TYR A 78 9.51 -25.45 23.28
CA TYR A 78 10.79 -26.15 23.14
C TYR A 78 11.30 -26.61 24.50
N PRO A 79 10.80 -27.75 25.01
CA PRO A 79 11.16 -28.26 26.34
C PRO A 79 12.65 -28.57 26.50
N SER A 80 13.30 -29.08 25.45
CA SER A 80 14.72 -29.41 25.53
C SER A 80 15.62 -28.20 25.20
N ALA A 81 16.76 -28.09 25.85
CA ALA A 81 17.78 -27.07 25.57
C ALA A 81 18.23 -27.13 24.09
N LYS A 82 18.35 -28.33 23.53
CA LYS A 82 18.73 -28.55 22.13
C LYS A 82 17.70 -28.00 21.14
N ASP A 83 16.40 -28.12 21.42
CA ASP A 83 15.36 -27.59 20.57
C ASP A 83 15.32 -26.06 20.65
N ARG A 84 15.58 -25.49 21.82
CA ARG A 84 15.73 -24.03 21.98
C ARG A 84 16.94 -23.49 21.20
N GLN A 85 18.06 -24.21 21.23
CA GLN A 85 19.24 -23.87 20.44
C GLN A 85 18.96 -23.92 18.94
N LEU A 86 18.23 -24.91 18.44
CA LEU A 86 17.81 -24.99 17.05
C LEU A 86 16.88 -23.83 16.65
N PHE A 87 15.97 -23.45 17.53
CA PHE A 87 15.09 -22.30 17.32
C PHE A 87 15.91 -21.00 17.15
N PHE A 88 16.87 -20.72 18.03
CA PHE A 88 17.72 -19.54 17.90
C PHE A 88 18.62 -19.59 16.67
N LYS A 89 19.10 -20.78 16.33
CA LYS A 89 19.87 -20.99 15.09
C LYS A 89 19.03 -20.64 13.85
N GLU A 90 17.76 -21.01 13.84
CA GLU A 90 16.84 -20.63 12.75
C GLU A 90 16.59 -19.11 12.72
N LEU A 91 16.37 -18.47 13.85
CA LEU A 91 16.17 -17.04 13.96
C LEU A 91 17.35 -16.21 13.45
N THR A 92 18.57 -16.69 13.71
CA THR A 92 19.80 -15.98 13.36
C THR A 92 20.39 -16.42 12.02
N HIS A 93 19.88 -17.49 11.43
CA HIS A 93 20.38 -18.01 10.16
C HIS A 93 20.22 -17.00 9.01
N GLY A 94 21.33 -16.74 8.31
CA GLY A 94 21.35 -15.79 7.20
C GLY A 94 21.26 -14.33 7.62
N LYS A 95 21.32 -14.02 8.94
CA LYS A 95 21.34 -12.65 9.42
C LYS A 95 22.77 -12.11 9.43
N SER A 96 22.91 -10.87 9.02
CA SER A 96 24.16 -10.11 9.05
C SER A 96 24.04 -8.93 10.00
N PRO A 97 25.16 -8.51 10.63
CA PRO A 97 25.17 -7.31 11.44
C PRO A 97 24.71 -6.09 10.63
N SER A 98 23.81 -5.29 11.20
CA SER A 98 23.41 -3.99 10.64
C SER A 98 24.58 -3.00 10.67
N TYR A 99 24.45 -1.86 10.03
CA TYR A 99 25.53 -0.87 10.00
C TYR A 99 25.90 -0.36 11.38
N GLY A 100 24.97 -0.31 12.35
CA GLY A 100 25.28 0.01 13.73
C GLY A 100 26.27 -0.97 14.37
N TYR A 101 26.07 -2.27 14.13
CA TYR A 101 27.06 -3.28 14.56
C TYR A 101 28.38 -3.15 13.80
N LYS A 102 28.38 -2.89 12.51
CA LYS A 102 29.58 -2.74 11.67
C LYS A 102 30.43 -1.52 12.05
N LEU A 103 29.84 -0.53 12.73
CA LEU A 103 30.55 0.63 13.26
C LEU A 103 31.29 0.33 14.59
N ILE A 104 30.93 -0.74 15.31
CA ILE A 104 31.57 -1.11 16.58
C ILE A 104 33.09 -1.33 16.43
N PRO A 105 33.60 -2.12 15.45
CA PRO A 105 35.04 -2.28 15.25
C PRO A 105 35.77 -0.97 15.04
N LEU A 106 35.17 -0.03 14.35
CA LEU A 106 35.75 1.29 14.08
C LEU A 106 35.87 2.14 15.32
N LEU A 107 34.86 2.06 16.21
CA LEU A 107 34.93 2.73 17.53
C LEU A 107 35.94 2.06 18.46
N ALA A 108 36.09 0.75 18.39
CA ALA A 108 37.07 0.00 19.17
C ALA A 108 38.52 0.30 18.74
N ASP A 109 38.78 0.35 17.43
CA ASP A 109 40.07 0.71 16.84
C ASP A 109 40.53 2.12 17.28
N ASN A 110 39.58 3.03 17.46
CA ASN A 110 39.82 4.38 17.96
C ASN A 110 39.74 4.50 19.50
N LYS A 111 39.77 3.38 20.24
CA LYS A 111 39.82 3.30 21.71
C LYS A 111 38.62 3.94 22.44
N LEU A 112 37.49 4.07 21.76
CA LEU A 112 36.24 4.61 22.34
C LEU A 112 35.42 3.53 23.04
N ILE A 113 35.57 2.28 22.62
CA ILE A 113 34.89 1.11 23.18
C ILE A 113 35.93 -0.01 23.37
N ASP A 114 36.00 -0.56 24.58
CA ASP A 114 36.89 -1.66 24.94
C ASP A 114 36.17 -3.00 25.05
N SER A 115 34.85 -2.95 25.30
CA SER A 115 34.05 -4.16 25.50
C SER A 115 32.60 -3.94 25.08
N VAL A 116 32.00 -5.02 24.54
CA VAL A 116 30.58 -5.13 24.25
C VAL A 116 29.99 -6.24 25.11
N TRP A 117 29.06 -5.89 25.98
CA TRP A 117 28.29 -6.81 26.78
C TRP A 117 26.88 -6.95 26.22
N THR A 118 26.37 -8.15 26.18
CA THR A 118 25.04 -8.35 25.56
C THR A 118 24.26 -9.46 26.26
N THR A 119 22.95 -9.25 26.32
CA THR A 119 21.96 -10.29 26.67
C THR A 119 21.47 -11.07 25.42
N ASN A 120 21.86 -10.67 24.22
CA ASN A 120 21.43 -11.28 22.97
C ASN A 120 22.17 -12.60 22.71
N PHE A 121 21.45 -13.55 22.14
CA PHE A 121 21.98 -14.89 21.78
C PHE A 121 22.56 -14.95 20.37
N ASP A 122 22.53 -13.84 19.61
CA ASP A 122 22.71 -13.81 18.16
C ASP A 122 24.16 -13.78 17.67
N GLY A 123 25.09 -13.46 18.57
CA GLY A 123 26.51 -13.35 18.26
C GLY A 123 26.86 -12.25 17.25
N LEU A 124 25.96 -11.27 16.98
CA LEU A 124 26.16 -10.25 15.97
C LEU A 124 27.33 -9.31 16.30
N ALA A 125 27.57 -9.01 17.58
CA ALA A 125 28.70 -8.18 18.00
C ALA A 125 30.05 -8.82 17.61
N ALA A 126 30.28 -10.08 17.98
CA ALA A 126 31.47 -10.80 17.58
C ALA A 126 31.58 -10.98 16.05
N LYS A 127 30.46 -11.25 15.38
CA LYS A 127 30.42 -11.40 13.92
C LYS A 127 30.75 -10.10 13.20
N SER A 128 30.40 -8.96 13.75
CA SER A 128 30.75 -7.65 13.17
C SER A 128 32.27 -7.38 13.25
N VAL A 129 32.89 -7.80 14.35
CA VAL A 129 34.34 -7.68 14.55
C VAL A 129 35.10 -8.66 13.64
N ALA A 130 34.58 -9.87 13.47
CA ALA A 130 35.19 -10.87 12.59
C ALA A 130 35.28 -10.44 11.11
N SER A 131 34.49 -9.48 10.70
CA SER A 131 34.57 -8.86 9.36
C SER A 131 35.59 -7.71 9.28
N SER A 132 36.18 -7.28 10.40
CA SER A 132 37.24 -6.26 10.47
C SER A 132 38.62 -6.88 10.26
N THR A 133 39.51 -6.14 9.60
CA THR A 133 40.91 -6.54 9.42
C THR A 133 41.81 -6.01 10.54
N GLU A 134 41.35 -5.07 11.32
CA GLU A 134 42.16 -4.29 12.28
C GLU A 134 41.95 -4.73 13.74
N ILE A 135 40.76 -5.18 14.11
CA ILE A 135 40.39 -5.60 15.47
C ILE A 135 39.99 -7.07 15.47
N ARG A 136 40.34 -7.78 16.53
CA ARG A 136 39.95 -9.17 16.80
C ARG A 136 38.93 -9.25 17.93
N SER A 137 37.93 -10.12 17.81
CA SER A 137 36.99 -10.39 18.91
C SER A 137 37.49 -11.43 19.86
N ILE A 138 37.44 -11.14 21.17
CA ILE A 138 37.54 -12.15 22.23
C ILE A 138 36.12 -12.47 22.68
N GLU A 139 35.60 -13.63 22.23
CA GLU A 139 34.27 -14.09 22.65
C GLU A 139 34.35 -14.70 24.06
N ILE A 140 33.46 -14.23 24.95
CA ILE A 140 33.43 -14.62 26.36
C ILE A 140 31.99 -15.00 26.72
N GLY A 141 31.85 -16.22 27.21
CA GLY A 141 30.62 -16.79 27.73
C GLY A 141 30.85 -17.44 29.10
N HIS A 142 29.89 -18.19 29.60
CA HIS A 142 29.93 -18.84 30.89
C HIS A 142 31.05 -19.91 31.02
N ASP A 143 31.47 -20.50 29.92
CA ASP A 143 32.49 -21.53 29.82
C ASP A 143 33.93 -21.00 29.77
N CYS A 144 34.09 -19.70 29.56
CA CYS A 144 35.42 -19.09 29.36
C CYS A 144 35.56 -17.70 30.03
N VAL A 145 34.99 -17.57 31.24
CA VAL A 145 35.01 -16.34 32.05
C VAL A 145 36.41 -15.83 32.34
N ASP A 146 37.38 -16.75 32.46
CA ASP A 146 38.78 -16.41 32.70
C ASP A 146 39.42 -15.53 31.62
N ARG A 147 38.86 -15.52 30.42
CA ARG A 147 39.30 -14.62 29.34
C ARG A 147 39.07 -13.13 29.68
N LEU A 148 38.22 -12.80 30.65
CA LEU A 148 38.09 -11.44 31.16
C LEU A 148 39.33 -10.94 31.90
N ASN A 149 40.12 -11.86 32.45
CA ASN A 149 41.34 -11.55 33.18
C ASN A 149 42.55 -11.29 32.26
N VAL A 150 42.40 -11.54 30.94
CA VAL A 150 43.48 -11.27 29.97
C VAL A 150 43.69 -9.75 29.91
N PRO A 151 44.97 -9.29 30.00
CA PRO A 151 45.28 -7.86 29.87
C PRO A 151 44.70 -7.28 28.58
N TYR A 152 44.32 -6.02 28.64
CA TYR A 152 43.79 -5.32 27.51
C TYR A 152 44.85 -5.20 26.39
N ASP A 153 44.51 -5.66 25.19
CA ASP A 153 45.27 -5.41 23.97
C ASP A 153 44.47 -4.43 23.10
N GLU A 154 45.13 -3.40 22.60
CA GLU A 154 44.53 -2.34 21.77
C GLU A 154 43.92 -2.85 20.45
N ARG A 155 44.23 -4.09 20.03
CA ARG A 155 43.67 -4.73 18.82
C ARG A 155 42.61 -5.76 19.13
N GLU A 156 42.14 -5.83 20.36
CA GLU A 156 41.16 -6.82 20.80
C GLU A 156 39.91 -6.15 21.39
N LEU A 157 38.74 -6.60 20.99
CA LEU A 157 37.45 -6.20 21.56
C LEU A 157 36.86 -7.40 22.30
N LYS A 158 36.56 -7.21 23.58
CA LYS A 158 35.89 -8.24 24.39
C LYS A 158 34.38 -8.23 24.07
N CYS A 159 33.85 -9.32 23.55
CA CYS A 159 32.42 -9.54 23.26
C CYS A 159 31.87 -10.55 24.27
N VAL A 160 31.11 -10.07 25.25
CA VAL A 160 30.65 -10.87 26.41
C VAL A 160 29.16 -11.15 26.30
N SER A 161 28.79 -12.43 26.23
CA SER A 161 27.38 -12.88 26.15
C SER A 161 26.89 -13.35 27.52
N LEU A 162 26.09 -12.52 28.21
CA LEU A 162 25.65 -12.78 29.59
C LEU A 162 24.68 -13.95 29.71
N HIS A 163 23.85 -14.20 28.68
CA HIS A 163 22.86 -15.29 28.64
C HIS A 163 23.33 -16.48 27.78
N GLY A 164 24.58 -16.46 27.32
CA GLY A 164 25.16 -17.47 26.44
C GLY A 164 24.97 -17.15 24.95
N ASP A 165 25.52 -18.00 24.12
CA ASP A 165 25.44 -17.88 22.64
C ASP A 165 24.91 -19.20 22.05
N TYR A 166 23.99 -19.13 21.08
CA TYR A 166 23.40 -20.31 20.46
C TYR A 166 24.43 -21.24 19.78
N ARG A 167 25.61 -20.71 19.49
CA ARG A 167 26.67 -21.48 18.86
C ARG A 167 27.39 -22.42 19.85
N TYR A 168 27.32 -22.13 21.15
CA TYR A 168 28.00 -22.83 22.20
C TYR A 168 26.99 -23.35 23.23
N ASP A 169 26.76 -24.57 23.43
CA ASP A 169 25.73 -25.33 24.15
C ASP A 169 25.17 -24.81 25.52
N LEU A 170 25.53 -23.61 25.96
CA LEU A 170 25.15 -23.07 27.26
C LEU A 170 24.20 -21.86 27.13
N LEU A 171 22.98 -22.12 26.64
CA LEU A 171 21.91 -21.12 26.63
C LEU A 171 21.15 -21.11 27.96
N LYS A 172 21.05 -19.96 28.61
CA LYS A 172 20.23 -19.72 29.80
C LYS A 172 19.04 -18.87 29.40
N ASN A 173 17.90 -19.54 29.16
CA ASN A 173 16.70 -18.94 28.54
C ASN A 173 15.48 -18.93 29.45
N THR A 174 15.57 -19.56 30.63
CA THR A 174 14.46 -19.64 31.57
C THR A 174 14.84 -18.99 32.88
N ASP A 175 13.84 -18.41 33.57
CA ASP A 175 14.05 -17.73 34.85
C ASP A 175 14.74 -18.67 35.88
N LEU A 176 14.43 -19.97 35.86
CA LEU A 176 15.05 -21.00 36.71
C LEU A 176 16.52 -21.25 36.37
N GLU A 177 16.89 -21.22 35.08
CA GLU A 177 18.28 -21.38 34.63
C GLU A 177 19.13 -20.16 34.95
N LEU A 178 18.53 -18.97 34.98
CA LEU A 178 19.16 -17.70 35.34
C LEU A 178 19.39 -17.57 36.85
N GLN A 179 18.42 -18.04 37.68
CA GLN A 179 18.52 -17.97 39.16
C GLN A 179 19.44 -19.02 39.78
N ASN A 180 19.54 -20.21 39.18
CA ASN A 180 20.25 -21.36 39.77
C ASN A 180 21.78 -21.36 39.55
N SER A 181 22.34 -20.33 38.93
CA SER A 181 23.80 -20.28 38.77
C SER A 181 24.39 -19.22 39.70
N GLU A 182 25.37 -19.64 40.50
CA GLU A 182 26.37 -18.70 41.04
C GLU A 182 27.05 -18.02 39.84
N ASN A 183 26.58 -16.85 39.50
CA ASN A 183 26.83 -16.23 38.19
C ASN A 183 28.21 -15.50 38.28
N GLU A 184 29.30 -16.26 38.17
CA GLU A 184 30.64 -15.70 38.14
C GLU A 184 30.75 -14.61 37.04
N LEU A 185 30.11 -14.82 35.88
CA LEU A 185 30.10 -13.85 34.81
C LEU A 185 29.36 -12.57 35.21
N LEU A 186 28.27 -12.66 36.01
CA LEU A 186 27.52 -11.48 36.47
C LEU A 186 28.32 -10.73 37.58
N ARG A 187 29.02 -11.44 38.44
CA ARG A 187 29.97 -10.83 39.40
C ARG A 187 31.11 -10.08 38.69
N LYS A 188 31.65 -10.67 37.63
CA LYS A 188 32.65 -10.01 36.78
C LYS A 188 32.07 -8.80 36.05
N PHE A 189 30.81 -8.89 35.56
CA PHE A 189 30.12 -7.74 35.00
C PHE A 189 29.99 -6.59 35.98
N THR A 190 29.51 -6.88 37.20
CA THR A 190 29.38 -5.89 38.28
C THR A 190 30.75 -5.24 38.63
N GLN A 191 31.82 -6.05 38.69
CA GLN A 191 33.14 -5.55 38.97
C GLN A 191 33.68 -4.68 37.82
N TYR A 192 33.50 -5.13 36.56
CA TYR A 192 33.96 -4.44 35.36
C TYR A 192 33.18 -3.11 35.16
N ALA A 193 31.87 -3.11 35.39
CA ALA A 193 31.01 -1.93 35.24
C ALA A 193 31.38 -0.80 36.26
N LYS A 194 31.99 -1.12 37.42
CA LYS A 194 32.43 -0.09 38.35
C LYS A 194 33.57 0.78 37.84
N ASP A 195 34.33 0.27 36.86
CA ASP A 195 35.51 0.97 36.34
C ASP A 195 35.23 1.76 35.06
N TYR A 196 34.03 1.61 34.49
CA TYR A 196 33.68 2.16 33.17
C TYR A 196 32.36 2.93 33.16
N SER A 197 32.28 3.96 32.33
CA SER A 197 30.98 4.51 31.88
C SER A 197 30.31 3.54 30.91
N ILE A 198 28.98 3.44 30.96
CA ILE A 198 28.22 2.47 30.19
C ILE A 198 27.22 3.17 29.28
N ILE A 199 27.18 2.72 28.01
CA ILE A 199 26.11 3.05 27.06
C ILE A 199 25.23 1.81 26.91
N ILE A 200 23.97 1.90 27.34
CA ILE A 200 22.98 0.82 27.25
C ILE A 200 22.05 1.10 26.08
N CYS A 201 21.91 0.17 25.17
CA CYS A 201 21.05 0.33 24.02
C CYS A 201 20.23 -0.95 23.71
N GLY A 202 18.95 -0.78 23.40
CA GLY A 202 18.07 -1.88 23.04
C GLY A 202 17.72 -2.84 24.18
N TYR A 203 17.96 -2.45 25.43
CA TYR A 203 17.66 -3.22 26.65
C TYR A 203 16.51 -2.57 27.41
N SER A 204 15.50 -3.38 27.79
CA SER A 204 14.27 -2.89 28.45
C SER A 204 14.32 -2.88 29.98
N GLY A 205 15.38 -3.42 30.59
CA GLY A 205 15.49 -3.46 32.05
C GLY A 205 14.66 -4.57 32.75
N ARG A 206 14.18 -5.56 32.00
CA ARG A 206 13.29 -6.62 32.56
C ARG A 206 14.02 -7.71 33.35
N ASP A 207 15.32 -7.83 33.20
CA ASP A 207 16.14 -8.83 33.91
C ASP A 207 16.61 -8.27 35.26
N GLU A 208 16.04 -8.78 36.33
CA GLU A 208 16.29 -8.28 37.69
C GLU A 208 17.74 -8.49 38.13
N CYS A 209 18.37 -9.61 37.72
CA CYS A 209 19.76 -9.89 38.06
C CYS A 209 20.72 -8.86 37.44
N ILE A 210 20.49 -8.47 36.23
CA ILE A 210 21.26 -7.44 35.54
C ILE A 210 20.97 -6.07 36.14
N MET A 211 19.69 -5.75 36.40
CA MET A 211 19.33 -4.47 37.03
C MET A 211 19.94 -4.32 38.43
N GLN A 212 19.96 -5.39 39.18
CA GLN A 212 20.66 -5.39 40.50
C GLN A 212 22.16 -5.19 40.35
N SER A 213 22.80 -5.86 39.40
CA SER A 213 24.23 -5.69 39.10
C SER A 213 24.56 -4.25 38.69
N LEU A 214 23.69 -3.62 37.92
CA LEU A 214 23.79 -2.21 37.53
C LEU A 214 23.63 -1.28 38.76
N ARG A 215 22.65 -1.55 39.64
CA ARG A 215 22.47 -0.80 40.90
C ARG A 215 23.73 -0.90 41.78
N GLU A 216 24.28 -2.09 41.97
CA GLU A 216 25.49 -2.33 42.75
C GLU A 216 26.74 -1.66 42.13
N SER A 217 26.76 -1.52 40.81
CA SER A 217 27.91 -0.93 40.10
C SER A 217 27.89 0.60 40.12
N TYR A 218 26.74 1.23 40.00
CA TYR A 218 26.62 2.68 39.76
C TYR A 218 26.04 3.48 40.92
N LYS A 219 25.41 2.86 41.90
CA LYS A 219 24.93 3.54 43.10
C LYS A 219 26.11 4.07 43.91
N ASN A 220 26.10 5.35 44.25
CA ASN A 220 27.19 6.06 44.95
C ASN A 220 28.49 6.21 44.14
N GLN A 221 28.50 6.00 42.83
CA GLN A 221 29.64 6.24 41.98
C GLN A 221 29.61 7.68 41.41
N LYS A 222 30.70 8.42 41.56
CA LYS A 222 30.79 9.80 41.06
C LYS A 222 31.62 9.95 39.78
N ASN A 223 32.34 8.91 39.40
CA ASN A 223 33.33 9.00 38.30
C ASN A 223 32.80 8.42 36.97
N ASN A 224 31.84 7.49 37.05
CA ASN A 224 31.34 6.79 35.88
C ASN A 224 29.87 7.14 35.59
N ARG A 225 29.51 7.19 34.33
CA ARG A 225 28.22 7.67 33.83
C ARG A 225 27.42 6.54 33.20
N ILE A 226 26.10 6.64 33.34
CA ILE A 226 25.17 5.78 32.66
C ILE A 226 24.47 6.59 31.58
N TYR A 227 24.51 6.09 30.34
CA TYR A 227 23.73 6.58 29.20
C TYR A 227 22.78 5.49 28.77
N TRP A 228 21.50 5.61 29.17
CA TRP A 228 20.46 4.67 28.75
C TRP A 228 19.79 5.18 27.50
N CYS A 229 20.04 4.53 26.36
CA CYS A 229 19.55 4.92 25.05
C CYS A 229 18.35 4.07 24.67
N GLY A 230 17.16 4.69 24.59
CA GLY A 230 15.90 3.99 24.33
C GLY A 230 15.03 4.68 23.28
N TYR A 231 14.10 3.92 22.75
CA TYR A 231 13.09 4.40 21.80
C TYR A 231 11.83 4.83 22.56
N GLY A 232 11.50 6.11 22.52
CA GLY A 232 10.32 6.66 23.23
C GLY A 232 10.61 7.06 24.67
N ASN A 233 9.67 6.82 25.59
CA ASN A 233 9.82 7.10 27.01
C ASN A 233 10.41 5.86 27.75
N PRO A 234 11.15 6.06 28.86
CA PRO A 234 11.66 4.93 29.64
C PRO A 234 10.53 4.09 30.22
N GLU A 235 10.75 2.79 30.38
CA GLU A 235 9.89 1.92 31.18
C GLU A 235 10.04 2.30 32.66
N ASN A 236 9.01 2.05 33.47
CA ASN A 236 8.99 2.47 34.89
C ASN A 236 10.19 1.98 35.70
N GLU A 237 10.65 0.76 35.43
CA GLU A 237 11.82 0.19 36.11
C GLU A 237 13.12 0.89 35.75
N VAL A 238 13.25 1.28 34.49
CA VAL A 238 14.42 2.04 33.99
C VAL A 238 14.42 3.45 34.60
N GLU A 239 13.24 4.10 34.61
CA GLU A 239 13.08 5.44 35.19
C GLU A 239 13.39 5.44 36.69
N SER A 240 12.88 4.43 37.41
CA SER A 240 13.16 4.23 38.84
C SER A 240 14.67 4.04 39.10
N PHE A 241 15.32 3.18 38.33
CA PHE A 241 16.77 2.92 38.43
C PHE A 241 17.60 4.18 38.17
N LEU A 242 17.31 4.91 37.09
CA LEU A 242 18.07 6.14 36.78
C LEU A 242 17.87 7.21 37.84
N THR A 243 16.68 7.29 38.44
CA THR A 243 16.36 8.19 39.53
C THR A 243 17.13 7.80 40.79
N GLU A 244 17.16 6.49 41.16
CA GLU A 244 17.95 5.99 42.30
C GLU A 244 19.45 6.32 42.16
N VAL A 245 20.01 6.14 40.94
CA VAL A 245 21.42 6.45 40.71
C VAL A 245 21.67 7.96 40.86
N SER A 246 20.80 8.79 40.30
CA SER A 246 20.90 10.24 40.37
C SER A 246 20.76 10.76 41.83
N GLU A 247 19.80 10.23 42.58
CA GLU A 247 19.60 10.58 44.00
C GLU A 247 20.78 10.17 44.90
N SER A 248 21.48 9.09 44.51
CA SER A 248 22.71 8.67 45.20
C SER A 248 23.96 9.48 44.80
N GLY A 249 23.81 10.49 43.96
CA GLY A 249 24.88 11.39 43.49
C GLY A 249 25.71 10.86 42.33
N GLY A 250 25.18 9.87 41.58
CA GLY A 250 25.75 9.39 40.33
C GLY A 250 25.18 10.14 39.10
N ASP A 251 25.92 10.09 37.99
CA ASP A 251 25.50 10.66 36.70
C ASP A 251 24.75 9.64 35.87
N ALA A 252 23.42 9.77 35.73
CA ALA A 252 22.58 8.87 34.92
C ALA A 252 21.70 9.67 33.98
N PHE A 253 21.67 9.29 32.68
CA PHE A 253 21.00 9.98 31.64
C PHE A 253 20.12 9.03 30.81
N TYR A 254 18.89 9.44 30.51
CA TYR A 254 18.09 8.79 29.50
C TYR A 254 18.16 9.57 28.19
N ILE A 255 18.57 8.89 27.12
CA ILE A 255 18.73 9.48 25.79
C ILE A 255 17.71 8.86 24.84
N LYS A 256 16.82 9.67 24.32
CA LYS A 256 15.88 9.24 23.25
C LYS A 256 16.62 9.11 21.93
N THR A 257 16.52 7.94 21.34
CA THR A 257 17.16 7.61 20.06
C THR A 257 16.15 7.11 19.04
N ASN A 258 16.49 7.20 17.76
CA ASN A 258 15.72 6.62 16.66
C ASN A 258 16.05 5.14 16.42
N GLY A 259 16.77 4.51 17.32
CA GLY A 259 17.21 3.14 17.26
C GLY A 259 18.72 2.99 17.36
N PHE A 260 19.17 1.72 17.46
CA PHE A 260 20.57 1.38 17.66
C PHE A 260 21.48 1.87 16.53
N ASP A 261 21.09 1.65 15.29
CA ASP A 261 21.91 2.00 14.12
C ASP A 261 22.11 3.51 13.99
N ASP A 262 21.03 4.29 14.19
CA ASP A 262 21.13 5.76 14.18
C ASP A 262 22.01 6.28 15.32
N LEU A 263 21.89 5.70 16.53
CA LEU A 263 22.73 6.03 17.66
C LEU A 263 24.21 5.78 17.35
N MET A 264 24.55 4.60 16.85
CA MET A 264 25.93 4.24 16.53
C MET A 264 26.51 5.12 15.41
N TYR A 265 25.69 5.46 14.43
CA TYR A 265 26.08 6.40 13.38
C TYR A 265 26.39 7.79 13.95
N GLN A 266 25.52 8.33 14.82
CA GLN A 266 25.72 9.64 15.43
C GLN A 266 26.96 9.67 16.32
N ILE A 267 27.15 8.63 17.14
CA ILE A 267 28.37 8.50 17.97
C ILE A 267 29.61 8.47 17.08
N SER A 268 29.59 7.67 16.01
CA SER A 268 30.73 7.56 15.10
C SER A 268 31.02 8.86 14.39
N GLN A 269 30.03 9.59 13.94
CA GLN A 269 30.19 10.89 13.25
C GLN A 269 30.74 11.98 14.19
N GLN A 270 30.38 11.94 15.49
CA GLN A 270 30.77 12.98 16.45
C GLN A 270 32.08 12.68 17.14
N CYS A 271 32.39 11.41 17.42
CA CYS A 271 33.50 11.03 18.27
C CYS A 271 34.74 10.52 17.50
N LEU A 272 34.57 10.11 16.23
CA LEU A 272 35.72 9.64 15.44
C LEU A 272 36.44 10.80 14.72
N PRO A 273 37.76 10.66 14.50
CA PRO A 273 38.53 11.64 13.73
C PRO A 273 38.05 11.80 12.30
N GLU A 274 38.23 12.99 11.69
CA GLU A 274 37.80 13.30 10.32
C GLU A 274 38.34 12.34 9.29
N GLU A 275 39.55 11.83 9.49
CA GLU A 275 40.25 10.89 8.61
C GLU A 275 39.52 9.55 8.48
N VAL A 276 38.70 9.18 9.46
CA VAL A 276 37.94 7.93 9.53
C VAL A 276 36.51 8.07 9.01
N LYS A 277 36.01 9.31 8.82
CA LYS A 277 34.63 9.56 8.42
C LYS A 277 34.26 8.98 7.06
N ASN A 278 35.18 8.90 6.11
CA ASN A 278 34.94 8.24 4.85
C ASN A 278 34.63 6.74 5.03
N LYS A 279 35.29 6.06 5.99
CA LYS A 279 34.98 4.65 6.29
C LYS A 279 33.56 4.48 6.88
N ILE A 280 33.05 5.48 7.61
CA ILE A 280 31.67 5.47 8.13
C ILE A 280 30.69 5.52 6.96
N GLU A 281 30.92 6.42 6.00
CA GLU A 281 30.05 6.56 4.83
C GLU A 281 30.09 5.31 3.93
N ASP A 282 31.23 4.66 3.81
CA ASP A 282 31.36 3.40 3.07
C ASP A 282 30.53 2.29 3.75
N ILE A 283 30.64 2.15 5.08
CA ILE A 283 29.88 1.14 5.85
C ILE A 283 28.37 1.38 5.72
N VAL A 284 27.93 2.63 5.88
CA VAL A 284 26.52 3.01 5.77
C VAL A 284 26.04 2.94 4.32
N GLY A 285 26.88 3.34 3.35
CA GLY A 285 26.61 3.30 1.93
C GLY A 285 26.54 1.89 1.36
N GLU A 286 27.26 0.91 1.92
CA GLU A 286 27.14 -0.52 1.57
C GLU A 286 25.77 -1.11 1.93
N GLU A 287 25.11 -0.66 2.99
CA GLU A 287 23.75 -1.09 3.33
C GLU A 287 22.69 -0.38 2.49
N ILE A 288 22.97 0.85 2.04
CA ILE A 288 22.13 1.56 1.06
C ILE A 288 22.30 0.95 -0.34
N LYS A 289 23.48 0.44 -0.69
CA LYS A 289 23.69 -0.45 -1.82
C LYS A 289 23.27 -1.85 -1.40
N LYS A 290 22.01 -2.22 -1.65
CA LYS A 290 21.57 -3.61 -1.44
C LYS A 290 22.53 -4.55 -2.13
N PRO A 291 23.06 -5.59 -1.44
CA PRO A 291 23.90 -6.57 -2.09
C PRO A 291 23.15 -7.15 -3.29
N GLU A 292 23.83 -7.27 -4.41
CA GLU A 292 23.33 -8.07 -5.53
C GLU A 292 22.91 -9.43 -4.98
N HIS A 293 21.66 -9.80 -5.21
CA HIS A 293 21.09 -11.03 -4.68
C HIS A 293 21.96 -12.22 -5.09
N VAL A 294 22.68 -12.78 -4.16
CA VAL A 294 23.23 -14.12 -4.31
C VAL A 294 22.05 -15.08 -4.27
N ASP A 295 21.71 -15.65 -5.43
CA ASP A 295 20.67 -16.69 -5.53
C ASP A 295 21.12 -17.95 -4.79
N PHE A 296 20.80 -18.04 -3.50
CA PHE A 296 20.93 -19.29 -2.77
C PHE A 296 19.79 -20.23 -3.20
N GLN A 297 20.08 -21.12 -4.12
CA GLN A 297 19.18 -22.22 -4.43
C GLN A 297 19.17 -23.23 -3.27
N LEU A 298 18.24 -23.07 -2.34
CA LEU A 298 17.91 -24.13 -1.40
C LEU A 298 17.20 -25.26 -2.15
N LYS A 299 17.90 -26.37 -2.41
CA LYS A 299 17.48 -27.47 -3.28
C LYS A 299 16.19 -28.19 -2.88
N ASN A 300 15.58 -27.96 -1.71
CA ASN A 300 14.45 -28.78 -1.22
C ASN A 300 13.28 -28.01 -0.58
N TYR A 301 13.22 -26.70 -0.68
CA TYR A 301 12.08 -25.94 -0.12
C TYR A 301 10.99 -25.78 -1.18
N GLN A 302 9.84 -26.41 -0.97
CA GLN A 302 8.67 -26.21 -1.84
C GLN A 302 7.79 -25.10 -1.28
N PRO A 303 7.35 -24.13 -2.09
CA PRO A 303 6.52 -23.05 -1.63
C PRO A 303 5.14 -23.52 -1.18
N ASN A 304 4.58 -22.86 -0.18
CA ASN A 304 3.23 -23.13 0.33
C ASN A 304 2.14 -22.54 -0.56
N LEU A 305 2.45 -21.44 -1.22
CA LEU A 305 1.58 -20.72 -2.12
C LEU A 305 2.30 -20.46 -3.44
N TRP A 306 1.60 -20.70 -4.54
CA TRP A 306 2.07 -20.49 -5.89
C TRP A 306 1.27 -19.40 -6.56
N ILE A 307 1.93 -18.47 -7.23
CA ILE A 307 1.24 -17.47 -8.05
C ILE A 307 1.73 -17.54 -9.49
N LYS A 308 0.81 -17.43 -10.43
CA LYS A 308 1.13 -17.23 -11.84
C LYS A 308 0.45 -15.98 -12.37
N SER A 309 1.11 -15.26 -13.27
CA SER A 309 0.51 -14.11 -13.94
C SER A 309 -0.16 -14.53 -15.25
N ASN A 310 -0.80 -13.57 -15.91
CA ASN A 310 -1.27 -13.69 -17.28
C ASN A 310 -0.28 -13.08 -18.30
N SER A 311 0.99 -12.93 -17.92
CA SER A 311 2.04 -12.33 -18.74
C SER A 311 3.11 -13.36 -19.14
N TYR A 312 3.49 -13.34 -20.41
CA TYR A 312 4.42 -14.30 -21.02
C TYR A 312 5.62 -13.55 -21.54
N PRO A 313 6.85 -13.91 -21.15
CA PRO A 313 8.05 -13.29 -21.68
C PRO A 313 8.15 -13.54 -23.20
N ILE A 314 8.56 -12.51 -23.94
CA ILE A 314 8.60 -12.56 -25.40
C ILE A 314 9.78 -11.78 -25.97
N GLU A 315 10.43 -12.36 -26.95
CA GLU A 315 11.36 -11.65 -27.84
C GLU A 315 10.56 -11.04 -28.98
N LEU A 316 10.85 -9.77 -29.28
CA LEU A 316 10.21 -9.02 -30.35
C LEU A 316 11.01 -9.12 -31.64
N PRO A 317 10.40 -8.85 -32.81
CA PRO A 317 11.14 -8.67 -34.04
C PRO A 317 12.28 -7.66 -33.86
N ARG A 318 13.47 -8.01 -34.35
CA ARG A 318 14.68 -7.17 -34.26
C ARG A 318 14.74 -6.10 -35.32
N THR A 319 14.10 -6.33 -36.48
CA THR A 319 14.09 -5.42 -37.65
C THR A 319 12.68 -5.25 -38.19
N CYS A 320 12.48 -4.14 -38.91
CA CYS A 320 11.29 -3.88 -39.70
C CYS A 320 11.64 -3.18 -41.01
N TRP A 321 10.69 -3.09 -41.91
CA TRP A 321 10.83 -2.34 -43.15
C TRP A 321 10.50 -0.87 -42.92
N LYS A 322 11.37 0.05 -43.34
CA LYS A 322 11.12 1.48 -43.49
C LYS A 322 10.94 1.78 -45.00
N LEU A 323 9.80 2.32 -45.39
CA LEU A 323 9.45 2.67 -46.76
C LEU A 323 9.23 4.17 -46.85
N GLU A 324 9.92 4.80 -47.80
CA GLU A 324 9.73 6.18 -48.18
C GLU A 324 8.90 6.20 -49.46
N VAL A 325 7.80 6.98 -49.45
CA VAL A 325 6.87 7.06 -50.57
C VAL A 325 6.70 8.51 -51.01
N SER A 326 6.59 8.76 -52.31
CA SER A 326 6.38 10.09 -52.87
C SER A 326 4.98 10.64 -52.59
N ASN A 327 3.96 9.79 -52.61
CA ASN A 327 2.61 10.17 -52.30
C ASN A 327 2.38 10.15 -50.77
N LYS A 328 2.42 11.33 -50.15
CA LYS A 328 2.26 11.51 -48.71
C LYS A 328 0.85 11.16 -48.17
N GLU A 329 -0.17 11.05 -49.00
CA GLU A 329 -1.50 10.58 -48.58
C GLU A 329 -1.49 9.17 -47.99
N PHE A 330 -0.51 8.34 -48.41
CA PHE A 330 -0.32 6.99 -47.90
C PHE A 330 0.30 6.99 -46.48
N ILE A 331 0.93 8.08 -46.04
CA ILE A 331 1.49 8.25 -44.71
C ILE A 331 0.38 8.68 -43.75
N SER A 332 -0.67 7.91 -43.68
CA SER A 332 -1.81 8.14 -42.75
C SER A 332 -2.28 6.84 -42.11
N TRP A 333 -2.75 6.94 -40.87
CA TRP A 333 -3.31 5.80 -40.13
C TRP A 333 -4.47 5.12 -40.85
N LYS A 334 -5.35 5.92 -41.49
CA LYS A 334 -6.49 5.43 -42.22
C LYS A 334 -6.06 4.57 -43.40
N LYS A 335 -5.14 5.10 -44.20
CA LYS A 335 -4.65 4.42 -45.40
C LYS A 335 -3.83 3.18 -45.11
N CYS A 336 -2.90 3.25 -44.16
CA CYS A 336 -2.15 2.08 -43.68
C CYS A 336 -3.07 0.96 -43.22
N LYS A 337 -4.13 1.31 -42.47
CA LYS A 337 -5.12 0.33 -41.99
C LYS A 337 -5.90 -0.32 -43.14
N GLU A 338 -6.37 0.46 -44.10
CA GLU A 338 -7.08 -0.03 -45.28
C GLU A 338 -6.23 -1.01 -46.11
N LEU A 339 -4.97 -0.65 -46.35
CA LEU A 339 -4.03 -1.46 -47.12
C LEU A 339 -3.65 -2.77 -46.43
N CYS A 340 -3.70 -2.80 -45.14
CA CYS A 340 -3.40 -3.98 -44.31
C CYS A 340 -4.62 -4.88 -44.07
N LEU A 341 -5.82 -4.46 -44.46
CA LEU A 341 -7.05 -5.20 -44.20
C LEU A 341 -6.99 -6.57 -44.86
N HIS A 342 -7.26 -7.62 -44.11
CA HIS A 342 -7.24 -9.02 -44.51
C HIS A 342 -5.93 -9.55 -45.13
N LYS A 343 -4.82 -8.80 -45.01
CA LYS A 343 -3.48 -9.20 -45.50
C LYS A 343 -2.54 -9.56 -44.35
N ALA A 344 -1.60 -10.47 -44.63
CA ALA A 344 -0.53 -10.89 -43.69
C ALA A 344 0.60 -9.85 -43.61
N ILE A 345 0.27 -8.58 -43.47
CA ILE A 345 1.19 -7.44 -43.32
C ILE A 345 0.66 -6.48 -42.25
N ALA A 346 1.57 -5.79 -41.56
CA ALA A 346 1.25 -4.70 -40.64
C ALA A 346 2.02 -3.46 -41.04
N MET A 347 1.39 -2.30 -41.10
CA MET A 347 1.99 -1.01 -41.45
C MET A 347 1.50 0.09 -40.54
N VAL A 348 2.40 1.03 -40.22
CA VAL A 348 2.08 2.25 -39.44
C VAL A 348 2.80 3.46 -40.03
N PRO A 349 2.22 4.66 -40.05
CA PRO A 349 2.91 5.88 -40.40
C PRO A 349 3.76 6.37 -39.23
N PHE A 350 5.02 6.65 -39.45
CA PHE A 350 5.95 7.16 -38.45
C PHE A 350 7.07 7.99 -39.07
N ASN A 351 7.30 9.24 -38.59
CA ASN A 351 8.36 10.15 -39.05
C ASN A 351 8.46 10.25 -40.58
N ASP A 352 7.38 10.71 -41.25
CA ASP A 352 7.26 10.88 -42.71
C ASP A 352 7.59 9.64 -43.57
N ALA A 353 7.54 8.46 -42.98
CA ALA A 353 7.73 7.18 -43.65
C ALA A 353 6.66 6.16 -43.20
N ILE A 354 6.62 5.03 -43.88
CA ILE A 354 5.79 3.88 -43.47
C ILE A 354 6.71 2.81 -42.90
N PHE A 355 6.40 2.38 -41.66
CA PHE A 355 7.08 1.25 -41.05
C PHE A 355 6.21 0.01 -41.19
N ALA A 356 6.81 -1.11 -41.57
CA ALA A 356 6.05 -2.33 -41.87
C ALA A 356 6.74 -3.60 -41.36
N LEU A 357 5.90 -4.59 -41.01
CA LEU A 357 6.28 -5.99 -40.76
C LEU A 357 5.49 -6.92 -41.68
N GLY A 358 6.14 -7.92 -42.21
CA GLY A 358 5.56 -8.90 -43.16
C GLY A 358 6.35 -9.07 -44.42
N ASN A 359 5.86 -9.95 -45.31
CA ASN A 359 6.55 -10.25 -46.57
C ASN A 359 6.66 -9.00 -47.47
N ILE A 360 7.86 -8.67 -47.90
CA ILE A 360 8.18 -7.45 -48.63
C ILE A 360 7.43 -7.36 -49.96
N GLU A 361 7.28 -8.45 -50.70
CA GLU A 361 6.54 -8.44 -51.97
C GLU A 361 5.07 -8.10 -51.76
N LYS A 362 4.44 -8.63 -50.71
CA LYS A 362 3.04 -8.27 -50.35
C LYS A 362 2.91 -6.81 -49.92
N ILE A 363 3.95 -6.25 -49.28
CA ILE A 363 3.99 -4.84 -48.90
C ILE A 363 4.12 -3.98 -50.16
N ARG A 364 5.04 -4.30 -51.07
CA ARG A 364 5.20 -3.64 -52.37
C ARG A 364 3.92 -3.62 -53.18
N LEU A 365 3.26 -4.77 -53.31
CA LEU A 365 1.95 -4.89 -54.01
C LEU A 365 0.89 -4.01 -53.38
N SER A 366 0.84 -3.90 -52.08
CA SER A 366 -0.14 -3.07 -51.35
C SER A 366 0.15 -1.56 -51.50
N LEU A 367 1.38 -1.17 -51.75
CA LEU A 367 1.82 0.21 -51.90
C LEU A 367 2.14 0.57 -53.37
N LYS A 368 1.72 -0.23 -54.36
CA LYS A 368 2.00 -0.02 -55.78
C LYS A 368 1.61 1.40 -56.25
N SER A 369 0.49 1.92 -55.77
CA SER A 369 -0.02 3.27 -56.09
C SER A 369 0.62 4.39 -55.21
N ALA A 370 1.44 4.06 -54.26
CA ALA A 370 2.11 5.04 -53.39
C ALA A 370 3.43 5.60 -53.97
N ASN A 371 3.90 5.01 -55.04
CA ASN A 371 5.19 5.29 -55.68
C ASN A 371 6.34 5.27 -54.67
N ILE A 372 6.85 4.07 -54.39
CA ILE A 372 7.86 3.79 -53.37
C ILE A 372 9.22 4.34 -53.87
N LEU A 373 9.85 5.21 -53.08
CA LEU A 373 11.16 5.81 -53.35
C LEU A 373 12.30 4.93 -52.83
N SER A 374 12.15 4.44 -51.60
CA SER A 374 13.18 3.58 -51.00
C SER A 374 12.54 2.54 -50.05
N ILE A 375 13.22 1.39 -49.91
CA ILE A 375 12.86 0.36 -48.92
C ILE A 375 14.15 -0.06 -48.20
N ASN A 376 14.19 0.14 -46.92
CA ASN A 376 15.35 -0.18 -46.10
C ASN A 376 14.95 -1.07 -44.92
N THR A 377 15.81 -2.01 -44.56
CA THR A 377 15.69 -2.74 -43.28
C THR A 377 16.29 -1.88 -42.20
N VAL A 378 15.49 -1.59 -41.14
CA VAL A 378 15.93 -0.78 -39.98
C VAL A 378 15.74 -1.56 -38.69
N PRO A 379 16.58 -1.33 -37.68
CA PRO A 379 16.36 -1.91 -36.35
C PRO A 379 15.01 -1.47 -35.79
N LEU A 380 14.31 -2.42 -35.16
CA LEU A 380 13.05 -2.16 -34.48
C LEU A 380 13.32 -2.10 -32.98
N ASP A 381 13.62 -0.91 -32.49
CA ASP A 381 13.75 -0.65 -31.06
C ASP A 381 12.38 -0.17 -30.50
N VAL A 382 11.73 -1.02 -29.71
CA VAL A 382 10.42 -0.73 -29.12
C VAL A 382 10.52 -0.79 -27.61
N SER A 383 10.62 0.39 -27.01
CA SER A 383 10.43 0.52 -25.55
C SER A 383 8.97 0.67 -25.20
N PHE A 384 8.38 -0.31 -24.46
CA PHE A 384 7.00 -0.20 -23.97
C PHE A 384 6.85 0.72 -22.75
N SER A 385 7.95 1.27 -22.26
CA SER A 385 7.95 2.31 -21.22
C SER A 385 7.91 3.73 -21.81
N ASP A 386 8.25 3.91 -23.08
CA ASP A 386 8.26 5.22 -23.74
C ASP A 386 6.95 5.49 -24.50
N VAL A 387 6.29 6.58 -24.13
CA VAL A 387 5.05 7.04 -24.78
C VAL A 387 5.29 7.47 -26.22
N ASN A 388 6.50 7.92 -26.55
CA ASN A 388 6.88 8.34 -27.91
C ASN A 388 7.00 7.14 -28.87
N ALA A 389 7.26 5.95 -28.36
CA ALA A 389 7.30 4.71 -29.12
C ALA A 389 5.91 4.10 -29.39
N ALA A 390 4.82 4.75 -29.02
CA ALA A 390 3.44 4.20 -29.13
C ALA A 390 3.07 3.79 -30.59
N VAL A 391 3.62 4.45 -31.58
CA VAL A 391 3.36 4.12 -33.00
C VAL A 391 3.98 2.76 -33.35
N LEU A 392 5.25 2.53 -32.99
CA LEU A 392 5.92 1.26 -33.23
C LEU A 392 5.35 0.13 -32.35
N GLN A 393 4.88 0.46 -31.15
CA GLN A 393 4.13 -0.49 -30.31
C GLN A 393 2.86 -0.98 -31.02
N ASN A 394 2.15 -0.09 -31.73
CA ASN A 394 0.98 -0.49 -32.53
C ASN A 394 1.37 -1.40 -33.72
N LEU A 395 2.51 -1.17 -34.36
CA LEU A 395 3.03 -2.04 -35.42
C LEU A 395 3.26 -3.45 -34.88
N VAL A 396 4.00 -3.57 -33.76
CA VAL A 396 4.28 -4.83 -33.08
C VAL A 396 2.99 -5.56 -32.68
N THR A 397 2.07 -4.84 -32.04
CA THR A 397 0.79 -5.41 -31.59
C THR A 397 -0.04 -5.93 -32.76
N SER A 398 -0.18 -5.12 -33.82
CA SER A 398 -0.93 -5.51 -35.01
C SER A 398 -0.30 -6.73 -35.72
N ALA A 399 1.02 -6.76 -35.81
CA ALA A 399 1.73 -7.87 -36.43
C ALA A 399 1.53 -9.19 -35.63
N PHE A 400 1.67 -9.13 -34.30
CA PHE A 400 1.45 -10.30 -33.44
C PHE A 400 0.01 -10.82 -33.52
N LEU A 401 -0.98 -9.95 -33.38
CA LEU A 401 -2.40 -10.32 -33.45
C LEU A 401 -2.74 -11.00 -34.77
N LYS A 402 -2.22 -10.46 -35.87
CA LYS A 402 -2.38 -11.05 -37.21
C LYS A 402 -1.67 -12.39 -37.34
N SER A 403 -0.44 -12.52 -36.82
CA SER A 403 0.29 -13.79 -36.91
C SER A 403 -0.46 -14.92 -36.18
N VAL A 404 -0.99 -14.63 -34.97
CA VAL A 404 -1.82 -15.59 -34.23
C VAL A 404 -3.12 -15.92 -34.98
N ALA A 405 -3.83 -14.91 -35.47
CA ALA A 405 -5.10 -15.09 -36.15
C ALA A 405 -4.95 -15.85 -37.50
N LEU A 406 -3.86 -15.65 -38.23
CA LEU A 406 -3.55 -16.37 -39.48
C LEU A 406 -3.23 -17.85 -39.23
N LYS A 407 -2.45 -18.13 -38.20
CA LYS A 407 -2.15 -19.52 -37.80
C LYS A 407 -3.39 -20.30 -37.34
N ARG A 408 -4.40 -19.61 -36.84
CA ARG A 408 -5.67 -20.15 -36.34
C ARG A 408 -6.86 -19.64 -37.15
N ASN A 409 -6.68 -19.41 -38.46
CA ASN A 409 -7.63 -18.70 -39.32
C ASN A 409 -9.04 -19.37 -39.41
N LYS A 410 -9.15 -20.68 -39.19
CA LYS A 410 -10.41 -21.38 -39.14
C LYS A 410 -11.25 -21.00 -37.93
N GLU A 411 -10.62 -20.69 -36.79
CA GLU A 411 -11.28 -20.50 -35.51
C GLU A 411 -11.30 -19.04 -35.03
N LEU A 412 -10.28 -18.25 -35.39
CA LEU A 412 -10.06 -16.91 -34.82
C LEU A 412 -10.25 -15.76 -35.80
N ARG A 413 -10.59 -14.59 -35.26
CA ARG A 413 -10.54 -13.28 -35.89
C ARG A 413 -9.86 -12.26 -35.00
N THR A 414 -9.39 -11.14 -35.57
CA THR A 414 -8.77 -10.04 -34.83
C THR A 414 -9.21 -8.69 -35.36
N ASP A 415 -9.24 -7.68 -34.49
CA ASP A 415 -9.40 -6.26 -34.83
C ASP A 415 -8.08 -5.57 -35.18
N THR A 416 -6.94 -6.31 -35.12
CA THR A 416 -5.58 -5.82 -35.35
C THR A 416 -5.10 -4.73 -34.38
N ARG A 417 -5.86 -4.42 -33.34
CA ARG A 417 -5.53 -3.38 -32.38
C ARG A 417 -5.26 -3.94 -30.99
N ARG A 418 -6.13 -4.88 -30.57
CA ARG A 418 -6.17 -5.27 -29.16
C ARG A 418 -6.78 -6.65 -28.92
N PHE A 419 -7.75 -7.08 -29.76
CA PHE A 419 -8.54 -8.26 -29.49
C PHE A 419 -8.36 -9.35 -30.54
N ILE A 420 -8.34 -10.59 -30.05
CA ILE A 420 -8.58 -11.82 -30.82
C ILE A 420 -9.83 -12.47 -30.25
N TRP A 421 -10.69 -13.01 -31.11
CA TRP A 421 -11.91 -13.70 -30.69
C TRP A 421 -12.22 -14.91 -31.54
N LYS A 422 -12.98 -15.86 -30.97
CA LYS A 422 -13.52 -17.01 -31.70
C LYS A 422 -14.56 -16.56 -32.69
N LYS A 423 -14.60 -17.17 -33.88
CA LYS A 423 -15.64 -16.92 -34.91
C LYS A 423 -17.02 -17.35 -34.43
N GLU A 424 -17.05 -18.42 -33.62
CA GLU A 424 -18.27 -18.92 -32.99
C GLU A 424 -18.85 -17.88 -32.05
N SER A 425 -20.14 -17.62 -32.18
CA SER A 425 -20.88 -16.73 -31.30
C SER A 425 -21.79 -17.50 -30.37
N PHE A 426 -22.12 -16.91 -29.24
CA PHE A 426 -23.09 -17.46 -28.31
C PHE A 426 -24.04 -16.37 -27.80
N CYS A 427 -25.25 -16.78 -27.43
CA CYS A 427 -26.17 -15.92 -26.69
C CYS A 427 -26.27 -16.44 -25.26
N PRO A 428 -26.05 -15.59 -24.23
CA PRO A 428 -26.08 -16.05 -22.82
C PRO A 428 -27.50 -16.48 -22.43
N GLU A 429 -27.58 -17.61 -21.73
CA GLU A 429 -28.81 -18.20 -21.23
C GLU A 429 -28.81 -18.33 -19.70
N ASN A 430 -29.99 -18.30 -19.09
CA ASN A 430 -30.17 -18.55 -17.68
C ASN A 430 -30.25 -20.08 -17.40
N LYS A 431 -30.42 -20.45 -16.12
CA LYS A 431 -30.50 -21.86 -15.67
C LYS A 431 -31.64 -22.67 -16.35
N TRP A 432 -32.61 -21.98 -16.95
CA TRP A 432 -33.75 -22.57 -17.61
C TRP A 432 -33.71 -22.45 -19.14
N GLY A 433 -32.50 -22.16 -19.72
CA GLY A 433 -32.32 -22.04 -21.18
C GLY A 433 -32.94 -20.78 -21.82
N ARG A 434 -33.38 -19.79 -21.02
CA ARG A 434 -33.90 -18.54 -21.54
C ARG A 434 -32.77 -17.55 -21.82
N LYS A 435 -32.79 -16.93 -22.99
CA LYS A 435 -31.79 -15.89 -23.35
C LYS A 435 -31.87 -14.72 -22.38
N THR A 436 -30.71 -14.36 -21.85
CA THR A 436 -30.58 -13.23 -20.90
C THR A 436 -30.11 -11.93 -21.53
N SER A 437 -29.75 -11.97 -22.83
CA SER A 437 -29.40 -10.81 -23.63
C SER A 437 -29.97 -10.93 -25.04
N ARG A 438 -30.24 -9.80 -25.66
CA ARG A 438 -30.65 -9.73 -27.09
C ARG A 438 -29.46 -9.73 -28.06
N TYR A 439 -28.24 -9.71 -27.54
CA TYR A 439 -27.03 -9.59 -28.33
C TYR A 439 -26.26 -10.91 -28.36
N ASN A 440 -25.54 -11.13 -29.48
CA ASN A 440 -24.60 -12.21 -29.62
C ASN A 440 -23.22 -11.80 -29.17
N PHE A 441 -22.51 -12.74 -28.56
CA PHE A 441 -21.19 -12.55 -28.00
C PHE A 441 -20.20 -13.57 -28.54
N HIS A 442 -18.92 -13.23 -28.52
CA HIS A 442 -17.81 -14.12 -28.85
C HIS A 442 -16.86 -14.22 -27.66
N LYS A 443 -16.38 -15.41 -27.35
CA LYS A 443 -15.24 -15.56 -26.46
C LYS A 443 -14.05 -14.83 -27.09
N ALA A 444 -13.38 -14.00 -26.33
CA ALA A 444 -12.30 -13.13 -26.81
C ALA A 444 -11.15 -13.08 -25.82
N VAL A 445 -10.01 -12.64 -26.30
CA VAL A 445 -8.84 -12.31 -25.49
C VAL A 445 -8.35 -10.93 -25.87
N GLU A 446 -8.03 -10.16 -24.88
CA GLU A 446 -7.31 -8.90 -25.04
C GLU A 446 -5.81 -9.16 -24.92
N ILE A 447 -5.06 -8.69 -25.90
CA ILE A 447 -3.59 -8.80 -25.97
C ILE A 447 -2.98 -7.41 -25.79
N CYS A 448 -2.03 -7.33 -24.90
CA CYS A 448 -1.28 -6.12 -24.61
C CYS A 448 0.20 -6.45 -24.47
N PHE A 449 1.07 -5.60 -25.03
CA PHE A 449 2.50 -5.68 -24.82
C PHE A 449 2.92 -4.71 -23.73
N SER A 450 3.90 -5.09 -22.95
CA SER A 450 4.43 -4.25 -21.88
C SER A 450 5.87 -4.66 -21.53
N ASN A 451 6.57 -3.79 -20.81
CA ASN A 451 7.78 -4.18 -20.11
C ASN A 451 7.46 -4.39 -18.64
N ARG A 452 7.70 -5.60 -18.14
CA ARG A 452 7.44 -6.01 -16.75
C ARG A 452 8.58 -6.91 -16.30
N PHE A 453 9.03 -6.72 -15.07
CA PHE A 453 10.12 -7.52 -14.50
C PHE A 453 11.37 -7.51 -15.40
N ASN A 454 11.74 -6.32 -15.91
CA ASN A 454 12.86 -6.10 -16.86
C ASN A 454 12.81 -6.96 -18.13
N LYS A 455 11.64 -7.43 -18.54
CA LYS A 455 11.42 -8.22 -19.76
C LYS A 455 10.27 -7.66 -20.59
N ASN A 456 10.37 -7.82 -21.89
CA ASN A 456 9.21 -7.64 -22.75
C ASN A 456 8.26 -8.81 -22.53
N VAL A 457 7.00 -8.50 -22.30
CA VAL A 457 5.94 -9.49 -22.06
C VAL A 457 4.74 -9.23 -22.95
N VAL A 458 4.11 -10.31 -23.38
CA VAL A 458 2.74 -10.27 -23.90
C VAL A 458 1.78 -10.66 -22.79
N ILE A 459 0.78 -9.82 -22.53
CA ILE A 459 -0.25 -10.01 -21.51
C ILE A 459 -1.51 -10.48 -22.20
N ILE A 460 -2.03 -11.63 -21.76
CA ILE A 460 -3.20 -12.29 -22.31
C ILE A 460 -4.34 -12.21 -21.30
N THR A 461 -5.39 -11.45 -21.61
CA THR A 461 -6.53 -11.25 -20.71
C THR A 461 -7.82 -11.80 -21.32
N PRO A 462 -8.34 -12.92 -20.83
CA PRO A 462 -9.63 -13.46 -21.28
C PRO A 462 -10.77 -12.45 -21.10
N THR A 463 -11.59 -12.33 -22.10
CA THR A 463 -12.74 -11.40 -22.15
C THR A 463 -13.82 -11.90 -23.11
N ILE A 464 -14.80 -11.08 -23.38
CA ILE A 464 -15.81 -11.32 -24.42
C ILE A 464 -15.94 -10.11 -25.33
N LYS A 465 -16.23 -10.36 -26.58
CA LYS A 465 -16.56 -9.34 -27.58
C LYS A 465 -18.06 -9.43 -27.92
N ILE A 466 -18.74 -8.31 -27.89
CA ILE A 466 -20.14 -8.20 -28.35
C ILE A 466 -20.15 -7.92 -29.86
N GLN A 467 -21.23 -8.29 -30.54
CA GLN A 467 -21.47 -7.99 -31.95
C GLN A 467 -21.25 -6.52 -32.29
N GLU A 468 -21.01 -6.20 -33.55
CA GLU A 468 -20.83 -4.83 -34.03
C GLU A 468 -22.17 -4.04 -34.00
N GLY A 469 -22.10 -2.71 -34.05
CA GLY A 469 -23.29 -1.84 -34.06
C GLY A 469 -23.93 -1.53 -32.71
N VAL A 470 -23.37 -2.04 -31.59
CA VAL A 470 -23.87 -1.74 -30.25
C VAL A 470 -23.20 -0.47 -29.70
N GLU A 471 -24.01 0.40 -29.09
CA GLU A 471 -23.52 1.64 -28.46
C GLU A 471 -22.48 1.37 -27.37
N LYS A 472 -21.48 2.27 -27.21
CA LYS A 472 -20.35 2.10 -26.33
C LYS A 472 -20.72 1.85 -24.85
N HIS A 473 -21.70 2.58 -24.32
CA HIS A 473 -22.18 2.41 -22.95
C HIS A 473 -22.88 1.07 -22.78
N THR A 474 -23.84 0.73 -23.65
CA THR A 474 -24.55 -0.55 -23.66
C THR A 474 -23.59 -1.72 -23.78
N LYS A 475 -22.58 -1.60 -24.67
CA LYS A 475 -21.53 -2.59 -24.84
C LYS A 475 -20.82 -2.91 -23.52
N SER A 476 -20.41 -1.89 -22.77
CA SER A 476 -19.74 -2.06 -21.48
C SER A 476 -20.63 -2.75 -20.44
N VAL A 477 -21.90 -2.32 -20.37
CA VAL A 477 -22.88 -2.90 -19.43
C VAL A 477 -23.12 -4.38 -19.71
N GLU A 478 -23.39 -4.73 -20.96
CA GLU A 478 -23.69 -6.11 -21.37
C GLU A 478 -22.49 -7.05 -21.20
N ILE A 479 -21.29 -6.61 -21.59
CA ILE A 479 -20.05 -7.38 -21.36
C ILE A 479 -19.85 -7.64 -19.86
N ASN A 480 -20.06 -6.63 -19.03
CA ASN A 480 -19.91 -6.78 -17.58
C ASN A 480 -20.96 -7.70 -16.94
N LYS A 481 -22.19 -7.73 -17.47
CA LYS A 481 -23.22 -8.67 -17.01
C LYS A 481 -22.79 -10.13 -17.24
N ILE A 482 -22.22 -10.41 -18.41
CA ILE A 482 -21.84 -11.79 -18.79
C ILE A 482 -20.55 -12.24 -18.11
N LEU A 483 -19.53 -11.39 -18.05
CA LEU A 483 -18.32 -11.70 -17.31
C LEU A 483 -18.62 -11.95 -15.83
N GLY A 484 -19.64 -11.29 -15.29
CA GLY A 484 -20.16 -11.50 -13.95
C GLY A 484 -19.07 -11.39 -12.87
N TRP A 485 -19.29 -12.07 -11.77
CA TRP A 485 -18.32 -12.25 -10.72
C TRP A 485 -17.30 -13.31 -11.13
N GLN A 486 -16.06 -12.88 -11.42
CA GLN A 486 -14.97 -13.82 -11.73
C GLN A 486 -14.27 -14.21 -10.44
N HIS A 487 -14.35 -15.49 -10.10
CA HIS A 487 -13.48 -16.11 -9.12
C HIS A 487 -12.12 -16.44 -9.74
N ASN A 488 -11.13 -16.58 -8.91
CA ASN A 488 -9.77 -16.91 -9.31
C ASN A 488 -9.66 -18.16 -10.18
N ALA A 489 -10.41 -19.21 -9.82
CA ALA A 489 -10.49 -20.46 -10.60
C ALA A 489 -11.04 -20.24 -12.01
N LYS A 490 -12.17 -19.50 -12.14
CA LYS A 490 -12.78 -19.22 -13.45
C LYS A 490 -11.85 -18.44 -14.37
N PHE A 491 -11.17 -17.42 -13.85
CA PHE A 491 -10.19 -16.67 -14.64
C PHE A 491 -9.04 -17.57 -15.09
N ASN A 492 -8.56 -18.46 -14.22
CA ASN A 492 -7.51 -19.42 -14.55
C ASN A 492 -7.94 -20.38 -15.67
N ASP A 493 -9.17 -20.87 -15.62
CA ASP A 493 -9.68 -21.82 -16.61
C ASP A 493 -9.90 -21.14 -17.98
N ASP A 494 -10.43 -19.92 -17.98
CA ASP A 494 -10.53 -19.10 -19.18
C ASP A 494 -9.14 -18.79 -19.77
N LEU A 495 -8.14 -18.51 -18.92
CA LEU A 495 -6.76 -18.28 -19.36
C LEU A 495 -6.15 -19.54 -19.94
N LYS A 496 -6.31 -20.70 -19.29
CA LYS A 496 -5.85 -22.00 -19.81
C LYS A 496 -6.49 -22.37 -21.14
N GLU A 497 -7.77 -22.05 -21.33
CA GLU A 497 -8.43 -22.24 -22.62
C GLU A 497 -7.73 -21.45 -23.73
N TRP A 498 -7.42 -20.17 -23.49
CA TRP A 498 -6.70 -19.35 -24.43
C TRP A 498 -5.24 -19.74 -24.61
N GLU A 499 -4.55 -20.18 -23.55
CA GLU A 499 -3.20 -20.78 -23.63
C GLU A 499 -3.19 -21.95 -24.64
N ARG A 500 -4.14 -22.88 -24.51
CA ARG A 500 -4.25 -24.03 -25.43
C ARG A 500 -4.55 -23.64 -26.88
N ILE A 501 -5.28 -22.56 -27.10
CA ILE A 501 -5.61 -22.06 -28.44
C ILE A 501 -4.43 -21.34 -29.05
N ILE A 502 -3.81 -20.41 -28.34
CA ILE A 502 -2.72 -19.57 -28.87
C ILE A 502 -1.45 -20.40 -29.00
N PHE A 503 -1.07 -21.14 -27.97
CA PHE A 503 0.16 -21.94 -27.91
C PHE A 503 -0.09 -23.42 -28.20
N LYS A 504 -0.98 -23.73 -29.11
CA LYS A 504 -1.30 -25.10 -29.52
C LYS A 504 -0.04 -25.86 -29.89
N ASP A 505 0.07 -27.10 -29.41
CA ASP A 505 1.20 -28.00 -29.69
C ASP A 505 2.58 -27.44 -29.21
N GLY A 506 2.58 -26.55 -28.22
CA GLY A 506 3.80 -25.94 -27.69
C GLY A 506 4.39 -24.87 -28.59
N GLU A 507 3.62 -24.32 -29.49
CA GLU A 507 4.07 -23.33 -30.46
C GLU A 507 4.42 -22.00 -29.76
N CYS A 508 5.67 -21.56 -29.89
CA CYS A 508 6.20 -20.37 -29.31
C CYS A 508 6.58 -19.28 -30.34
N ASN A 509 6.68 -19.61 -31.63
CA ASN A 509 7.13 -18.70 -32.68
C ASN A 509 5.93 -18.20 -33.51
N PHE A 510 5.81 -16.88 -33.63
CA PHE A 510 4.76 -16.21 -34.37
C PHE A 510 5.37 -15.23 -35.40
N PHE A 511 4.92 -15.24 -36.62
CA PHE A 511 5.48 -14.44 -37.70
C PHE A 511 4.45 -14.17 -38.81
N LEU A 512 4.66 -13.07 -39.52
CA LEU A 512 3.95 -12.73 -40.77
C LEU A 512 4.75 -13.10 -42.02
N THR A 513 6.03 -13.36 -41.88
CA THR A 513 7.00 -13.70 -42.90
C THR A 513 7.95 -14.79 -42.42
N GLY A 514 8.64 -15.48 -43.31
CA GLY A 514 9.64 -16.49 -42.95
C GLY A 514 11.01 -15.92 -42.49
N GLU A 515 11.18 -14.61 -42.46
CA GLU A 515 12.42 -13.97 -42.05
C GLU A 515 12.65 -14.07 -40.54
N GLU A 516 13.79 -14.64 -40.12
CA GLU A 516 14.09 -14.88 -38.70
C GLU A 516 14.11 -13.59 -37.86
N ASN A 517 14.62 -12.49 -38.41
CA ASN A 517 14.69 -11.20 -37.69
C ASN A 517 13.35 -10.50 -37.49
N GLN A 518 12.29 -10.98 -38.12
CA GLN A 518 10.90 -10.45 -37.98
C GLN A 518 9.95 -11.40 -37.23
N GLN A 519 10.49 -12.31 -36.45
CA GLN A 519 9.69 -13.27 -35.65
C GLN A 519 9.47 -12.78 -34.22
N PHE A 520 8.33 -13.17 -33.67
CA PHE A 520 8.05 -13.12 -32.24
C PHE A 520 8.32 -14.50 -31.64
N ARG A 521 9.08 -14.54 -30.57
CA ARG A 521 9.37 -15.78 -29.85
C ARG A 521 8.91 -15.67 -28.40
N VAL A 522 7.87 -16.42 -28.03
CA VAL A 522 7.45 -16.54 -26.64
C VAL A 522 8.43 -17.46 -25.91
N LEU A 523 9.01 -16.95 -24.84
CA LEU A 523 10.04 -17.63 -24.07
C LEU A 523 9.44 -18.61 -23.06
N ASN A 524 10.30 -19.41 -22.41
CA ASN A 524 9.94 -20.35 -21.36
C ASN A 524 8.86 -21.38 -21.79
N ASN A 525 8.90 -21.85 -23.04
CA ASN A 525 7.91 -22.77 -23.58
C ASN A 525 6.47 -22.29 -23.37
N ALA A 526 6.25 -20.99 -23.59
CA ALA A 526 4.97 -20.30 -23.38
C ALA A 526 4.39 -20.44 -21.96
N LYS A 527 5.25 -20.56 -20.93
CA LYS A 527 4.80 -20.51 -19.55
C LYS A 527 4.78 -19.08 -19.05
N PRO A 528 3.73 -18.66 -18.32
CA PRO A 528 3.63 -17.32 -17.80
C PRO A 528 4.63 -17.06 -16.67
N ILE A 529 4.91 -15.79 -16.41
CA ILE A 529 5.69 -15.38 -15.25
C ILE A 529 4.95 -15.78 -13.97
N GLY A 530 5.66 -16.40 -13.05
CA GLY A 530 5.12 -16.82 -11.77
C GLY A 530 6.16 -16.80 -10.67
N CYS A 531 5.72 -16.91 -9.41
CA CYS A 531 6.60 -17.04 -8.25
C CYS A 531 5.98 -17.94 -7.18
N GLY A 532 6.82 -18.46 -6.28
CA GLY A 532 6.40 -19.16 -5.08
C GLY A 532 6.45 -18.25 -3.86
N ILE A 533 5.49 -18.43 -2.97
CA ILE A 533 5.44 -17.75 -1.69
C ILE A 533 5.86 -18.76 -0.63
N TYR A 534 6.88 -18.40 0.12
CA TYR A 534 7.36 -19.17 1.25
C TYR A 534 6.84 -18.50 2.52
N LYS A 535 6.01 -19.20 3.29
CA LYS A 535 5.55 -18.73 4.59
C LYS A 535 6.53 -19.24 5.64
N SER A 536 7.34 -18.35 6.18
CA SER A 536 8.05 -18.59 7.43
C SER A 536 7.22 -18.03 8.60
N SER A 537 7.50 -18.47 9.81
CA SER A 537 6.86 -17.94 11.02
C SER A 537 7.07 -16.43 11.21
N LEU A 538 8.04 -15.84 10.54
CA LEU A 538 8.45 -14.45 10.72
C LEU A 538 8.22 -13.56 9.50
N ARG A 539 8.26 -14.11 8.29
CA ARG A 539 8.00 -13.36 7.03
C ARG A 539 7.49 -14.29 5.95
N THR A 540 6.54 -13.79 5.18
CA THR A 540 6.15 -14.44 3.93
C THR A 540 6.98 -13.84 2.81
N THR A 541 7.88 -14.61 2.22
CA THR A 541 8.72 -14.18 1.10
C THR A 541 8.31 -14.86 -0.20
N TYR A 542 8.36 -14.11 -1.30
CA TYR A 542 8.09 -14.62 -2.64
C TYR A 542 9.43 -14.99 -3.30
N ARG A 543 9.56 -16.20 -3.81
CA ARG A 543 10.73 -16.64 -4.59
C ARG A 543 10.31 -17.10 -5.98
N PRO A 544 11.16 -16.89 -7.01
CA PRO A 544 10.90 -17.40 -8.36
C PRO A 544 10.76 -18.93 -8.33
N ILE A 545 9.75 -19.47 -9.01
CA ILE A 545 9.49 -20.93 -9.05
C ILE A 545 10.14 -21.44 -10.28
N GLU A 546 10.47 -21.44 -11.17
CA GLU A 546 11.01 -22.06 -12.40
C GLU A 546 11.57 -21.02 -13.39
N TYR A 547 11.31 -19.76 -13.13
CA TYR A 547 11.70 -18.68 -14.00
C TYR A 547 12.55 -17.68 -13.21
N LYS A 548 13.77 -17.46 -13.63
CA LYS A 548 14.73 -16.50 -13.05
C LYS A 548 14.29 -15.02 -13.15
N THR A 549 12.99 -14.73 -13.06
CA THR A 549 12.47 -13.46 -13.57
C THR A 549 11.59 -12.67 -12.66
N VAL A 550 11.28 -13.13 -11.47
CA VAL A 550 10.49 -12.34 -10.52
C VAL A 550 11.32 -12.03 -9.30
N SER A 551 11.38 -10.75 -9.00
CA SER A 551 11.98 -10.17 -7.82
C SER A 551 11.27 -10.64 -6.55
N ASN A 552 11.89 -10.39 -5.41
CA ASN A 552 11.39 -10.74 -4.08
C ASN A 552 10.00 -10.15 -3.82
N GLY A 553 9.15 -10.94 -3.17
CA GLY A 553 7.84 -10.50 -2.71
C GLY A 553 7.71 -10.67 -1.21
N ILE A 554 6.91 -9.82 -0.61
CA ILE A 554 6.56 -9.85 0.81
C ILE A 554 5.05 -9.68 0.95
N VAL A 555 4.49 -10.08 2.09
CA VAL A 555 3.15 -9.66 2.50
C VAL A 555 3.33 -8.61 3.58
N LEU A 556 2.80 -7.42 3.33
CA LEU A 556 2.78 -6.31 4.26
C LEU A 556 1.76 -6.58 5.38
N GLU A 557 1.99 -5.99 6.52
CA GLU A 557 1.04 -6.06 7.63
C GLU A 557 -0.23 -5.26 7.32
N GLU A 558 -1.38 -5.80 7.75
CA GLU A 558 -2.65 -5.09 7.59
C GLU A 558 -2.71 -3.92 8.57
N PRO A 559 -2.85 -2.68 8.06
CA PRO A 559 -2.87 -1.51 8.92
C PRO A 559 -4.05 -1.49 9.88
N SER A 560 -3.78 -1.18 11.13
CA SER A 560 -4.74 -1.05 12.21
C SER A 560 -5.28 0.39 12.31
N LEU A 561 -6.53 0.54 12.71
CA LEU A 561 -7.21 1.81 12.94
C LEU A 561 -7.38 2.03 14.43
N LEU A 562 -7.09 3.24 14.92
CA LEU A 562 -7.30 3.64 16.30
C LEU A 562 -8.64 4.36 16.49
N PHE A 563 -9.31 4.04 17.58
CA PHE A 563 -10.59 4.61 18.00
C PHE A 563 -10.47 5.38 19.32
N SER A 564 -9.26 5.64 19.79
CA SER A 564 -8.97 6.42 20.97
C SER A 564 -7.60 7.08 20.86
N PRO A 565 -7.48 8.37 21.21
CA PRO A 565 -6.19 9.06 21.23
C PRO A 565 -5.32 8.70 22.44
N VAL A 566 -5.91 8.15 23.50
CA VAL A 566 -5.24 7.85 24.77
C VAL A 566 -4.95 6.35 24.90
N ASP A 567 -5.86 5.52 24.40
CA ASP A 567 -5.81 4.07 24.57
C ASP A 567 -5.57 3.37 23.23
N ARG A 568 -4.33 2.99 22.97
CA ARG A 568 -3.93 2.24 21.75
C ARG A 568 -4.55 0.84 21.66
N TYR A 569 -5.06 0.28 22.78
CA TYR A 569 -5.76 -0.99 22.75
C TYR A 569 -7.14 -0.89 22.09
N LYS A 570 -7.70 0.31 21.94
CA LYS A 570 -8.93 0.55 21.17
C LYS A 570 -8.61 0.65 19.67
N SER A 571 -8.16 -0.46 19.12
CA SER A 571 -7.82 -0.55 17.69
C SER A 571 -8.50 -1.75 17.02
N ASP A 572 -8.81 -1.60 15.74
CA ASP A 572 -9.41 -2.67 14.91
C ASP A 572 -8.99 -2.46 13.44
N ILE A 573 -8.92 -3.54 12.66
CA ILE A 573 -8.66 -3.45 11.23
C ILE A 573 -9.90 -3.07 10.42
N SER A 574 -11.09 -3.21 11.00
CA SER A 574 -12.36 -2.90 10.36
C SER A 574 -12.98 -1.62 10.94
N PRO A 575 -13.28 -0.60 10.10
CA PRO A 575 -13.95 0.62 10.56
C PRO A 575 -15.27 0.34 11.31
N ILE A 576 -16.12 -0.52 10.75
CA ILE A 576 -17.41 -0.89 11.33
C ILE A 576 -17.25 -1.58 12.70
N MET A 577 -16.34 -2.56 12.79
CA MET A 577 -16.12 -3.30 14.02
C MET A 577 -15.54 -2.40 15.11
N GLY A 578 -14.59 -1.55 14.75
CA GLY A 578 -13.98 -0.61 15.67
C GLY A 578 -14.98 0.41 16.22
N LEU A 579 -15.79 1.04 15.34
CA LEU A 579 -16.86 1.95 15.77
C LEU A 579 -17.89 1.26 16.67
N SER A 580 -18.26 0.03 16.33
CA SER A 580 -19.24 -0.72 17.14
C SER A 580 -18.72 -1.11 18.52
N ARG A 581 -17.41 -1.33 18.68
CA ARG A 581 -16.79 -1.77 19.94
C ARG A 581 -16.32 -0.61 20.81
N PHE A 582 -15.69 0.39 20.19
CA PHE A 582 -14.90 1.40 20.88
C PHE A 582 -15.49 2.81 20.80
N SER A 583 -16.49 3.03 19.93
CA SER A 583 -16.99 4.36 19.54
C SER A 583 -15.94 5.20 18.82
N PRO A 584 -16.27 6.39 18.28
CA PRO A 584 -15.34 7.12 17.43
C PRO A 584 -14.17 7.76 18.20
N TYR A 585 -13.07 7.98 17.46
CA TYR A 585 -11.80 8.53 17.95
C TYR A 585 -11.95 9.89 18.65
N SER A 586 -12.71 10.84 18.06
CA SER A 586 -12.81 12.21 18.59
C SER A 586 -13.65 12.38 19.85
N LEU A 587 -14.34 11.34 20.32
CA LEU A 587 -15.12 11.40 21.58
C LEU A 587 -14.30 11.76 22.81
N GLN A 588 -13.02 11.48 22.82
CA GLN A 588 -12.16 11.71 23.98
C GLN A 588 -11.64 13.15 24.08
N PHE A 589 -11.96 14.01 23.12
CA PHE A 589 -11.67 15.45 23.18
C PHE A 589 -12.88 16.22 23.72
N THR A 590 -13.37 15.84 24.89
CA THR A 590 -14.63 16.31 25.48
C THR A 590 -14.76 17.83 25.67
N ASN A 591 -13.67 18.58 25.64
CA ASN A 591 -13.68 20.02 25.78
C ASN A 591 -13.98 20.78 24.48
N VAL A 592 -14.11 20.10 23.35
CA VAL A 592 -14.29 20.68 22.00
C VAL A 592 -15.55 20.16 21.31
N VAL A 593 -16.23 19.16 21.89
CA VAL A 593 -17.38 18.51 21.28
C VAL A 593 -18.67 19.29 21.59
N SER A 594 -19.40 19.69 20.55
CA SER A 594 -20.78 20.18 20.67
C SER A 594 -21.64 19.14 21.38
N SER A 595 -22.64 19.57 22.13
CA SER A 595 -23.55 18.67 22.87
C SER A 595 -24.42 17.79 21.97
N SER A 596 -24.57 18.14 20.68
CA SER A 596 -25.40 17.42 19.72
C SER A 596 -25.03 17.78 18.27
N ILE A 597 -25.38 16.92 17.30
CA ILE A 597 -25.29 17.23 15.87
C ILE A 597 -26.67 17.73 15.38
N LYS A 598 -26.74 18.96 14.90
CA LYS A 598 -27.96 19.59 14.38
C LYS A 598 -28.05 19.44 12.87
N ILE A 599 -29.17 18.88 12.40
CA ILE A 599 -29.45 18.71 10.98
C ILE A 599 -30.42 19.80 10.53
N ALA A 600 -30.14 20.39 9.34
CA ALA A 600 -31.09 21.17 8.58
C ALA A 600 -31.54 20.36 7.35
N ILE A 601 -32.74 20.54 6.86
CA ILE A 601 -33.34 19.71 5.81
C ILE A 601 -33.85 20.54 4.65
N LEU A 602 -33.50 20.17 3.43
CA LEU A 602 -34.14 20.62 2.20
C LEU A 602 -34.89 19.44 1.58
N THR A 603 -36.20 19.58 1.39
CA THR A 603 -37.09 18.53 0.91
C THR A 603 -38.28 19.14 0.13
N PRO A 604 -38.91 18.40 -0.81
CA PRO A 604 -40.24 18.78 -1.27
C PRO A 604 -41.27 18.74 -0.14
N GLU A 605 -42.32 19.55 -0.24
CA GLU A 605 -43.41 19.59 0.71
C GLU A 605 -44.26 18.33 0.69
N GLY A 606 -44.94 18.04 1.80
CA GLY A 606 -45.99 17.01 1.88
C GLY A 606 -45.45 15.60 2.17
N ARG A 607 -45.89 14.63 1.36
CA ARG A 607 -45.58 13.19 1.62
C ARG A 607 -44.10 12.86 1.65
N ASP A 608 -43.30 13.58 0.91
CA ASP A 608 -41.85 13.35 0.84
C ASP A 608 -41.15 13.81 2.11
N GLU A 609 -41.61 14.92 2.68
CA GLU A 609 -41.16 15.37 4.01
C GLU A 609 -41.49 14.35 5.10
N ASP A 610 -42.76 13.86 5.14
CA ASP A 610 -43.18 12.88 6.11
C ASP A 610 -42.38 11.57 6.01
N LYS A 611 -42.12 11.09 4.81
CA LYS A 611 -41.30 9.91 4.57
C LYS A 611 -39.85 10.09 5.11
N LEU A 612 -39.25 11.26 4.81
CA LEU A 612 -37.89 11.55 5.24
C LEU A 612 -37.83 11.66 6.76
N LEU A 613 -38.76 12.41 7.39
CA LEU A 613 -38.77 12.54 8.85
C LEU A 613 -39.00 11.21 9.55
N ASN A 614 -39.92 10.36 9.04
CA ASN A 614 -40.13 9.02 9.59
C ASN A 614 -38.86 8.15 9.47
N PHE A 615 -38.14 8.25 8.37
CA PHE A 615 -36.88 7.55 8.23
C PHE A 615 -35.83 8.09 9.22
N LEU A 616 -35.65 9.40 9.33
CA LEU A 616 -34.66 10.02 10.23
C LEU A 616 -34.98 9.72 11.71
N ASN A 617 -36.25 9.68 12.13
CA ASN A 617 -36.64 9.32 13.49
C ASN A 617 -36.29 7.86 13.84
N SER A 618 -35.99 7.02 12.84
CA SER A 618 -35.46 5.66 13.09
C SER A 618 -33.93 5.62 13.32
N ALA A 619 -33.27 6.76 13.39
CA ALA A 619 -31.80 6.86 13.52
C ALA A 619 -31.25 6.15 14.78
N ASN A 620 -32.02 6.17 15.87
CA ASN A 620 -31.63 5.55 17.15
C ASN A 620 -32.18 4.12 17.33
N LEU A 621 -32.89 3.60 16.32
CA LEU A 621 -33.38 2.23 16.35
C LEU A 621 -32.27 1.25 15.95
N GLU A 622 -32.38 0.05 16.46
CA GLU A 622 -31.51 -1.05 16.06
C GLU A 622 -31.96 -1.62 14.70
N HIS A 623 -31.01 -1.86 13.80
CA HIS A 623 -31.26 -2.50 12.51
C HIS A 623 -30.41 -3.77 12.39
N PRO A 624 -31.03 -4.92 12.03
CA PRO A 624 -30.32 -6.20 11.94
C PRO A 624 -29.22 -6.14 10.88
N GLY A 625 -28.10 -6.80 11.14
CA GLY A 625 -26.99 -6.86 10.20
C GLY A 625 -27.34 -7.64 8.92
N GLU A 626 -26.63 -7.32 7.87
CA GLU A 626 -26.75 -7.99 6.57
C GLU A 626 -25.47 -8.78 6.35
N LYS A 627 -25.56 -10.07 6.11
CA LYS A 627 -24.40 -10.93 5.77
C LYS A 627 -23.06 -10.55 6.45
N ASP A 628 -22.09 -11.37 6.37
CA ASP A 628 -20.87 -11.48 7.18
C ASP A 628 -20.08 -10.20 7.54
N TYR A 629 -20.24 -9.07 6.86
CA TYR A 629 -19.43 -7.85 7.09
C TYR A 629 -20.21 -6.55 7.30
N VAL A 630 -21.53 -6.57 7.23
CA VAL A 630 -22.38 -5.46 7.67
C VAL A 630 -23.09 -5.90 8.94
N ILE A 631 -22.47 -5.59 10.07
CA ILE A 631 -23.00 -5.94 11.38
C ILE A 631 -24.25 -5.13 11.73
N LYS A 632 -24.98 -5.58 12.76
CA LYS A 632 -26.11 -4.88 13.34
C LYS A 632 -25.76 -3.41 13.63
N PHE A 633 -26.59 -2.48 13.18
CA PHE A 633 -26.50 -1.09 13.58
C PHE A 633 -27.21 -0.89 14.91
N LYS A 634 -26.54 -0.32 15.91
CA LYS A 634 -27.03 -0.17 17.28
C LYS A 634 -27.80 1.13 17.53
N GLY A 635 -28.00 1.93 16.51
CA GLY A 635 -28.51 3.31 16.60
C GLY A 635 -27.39 4.34 16.60
N PHE A 636 -27.71 5.56 16.16
CA PHE A 636 -26.74 6.65 16.00
C PHE A 636 -26.09 7.01 17.34
N GLU A 637 -26.90 7.35 18.34
CA GLU A 637 -26.42 7.79 19.65
C GLU A 637 -25.66 6.67 20.38
N SER A 638 -26.13 5.43 20.27
CA SER A 638 -25.42 4.27 20.83
C SER A 638 -24.05 4.07 20.25
N THR A 639 -23.87 4.36 18.95
CA THR A 639 -22.61 4.15 18.22
C THR A 639 -21.68 5.33 18.39
N TYR A 640 -22.17 6.56 18.18
CA TYR A 640 -21.35 7.76 18.11
C TYR A 640 -21.28 8.54 19.43
N LYS A 641 -22.08 8.18 20.42
CA LYS A 641 -22.17 8.78 21.78
C LYS A 641 -22.46 10.29 21.78
N ILE A 642 -23.11 10.77 20.75
CA ILE A 642 -23.56 12.14 20.59
C ILE A 642 -24.99 12.13 20.03
N PRO A 643 -25.94 12.93 20.57
CA PRO A 643 -27.29 13.01 20.04
C PRO A 643 -27.36 13.60 18.63
N LEU A 644 -28.29 13.09 17.83
CA LEU A 644 -28.64 13.63 16.52
C LEU A 644 -29.95 14.43 16.65
N CYS A 645 -29.86 15.75 16.52
CA CYS A 645 -31.02 16.64 16.58
C CYS A 645 -31.70 16.72 15.22
N ILE A 646 -32.80 15.97 15.08
CA ILE A 646 -33.66 15.95 13.91
C ILE A 646 -34.74 17.03 14.09
N PRO A 647 -34.93 17.94 13.11
CA PRO A 647 -35.98 18.96 13.23
C PRO A 647 -37.37 18.34 13.11
N GLU A 648 -38.30 18.86 13.93
CA GLU A 648 -39.71 18.52 13.83
C GLU A 648 -40.38 19.19 12.61
N LYS A 649 -41.48 18.62 12.16
CA LYS A 649 -42.29 19.18 11.07
C LYS A 649 -42.71 20.60 11.42
N GLY A 650 -42.56 21.50 10.46
CA GLY A 650 -42.81 22.94 10.64
C GLY A 650 -41.65 23.70 11.30
N SER A 651 -40.55 23.07 11.62
CA SER A 651 -39.33 23.73 12.13
C SER A 651 -38.71 24.66 11.08
N TYR A 652 -38.17 25.78 11.52
CA TYR A 652 -37.35 26.70 10.68
C TYR A 652 -36.08 26.05 10.09
N LEU A 653 -35.72 24.85 10.57
CA LEU A 653 -34.61 24.03 10.04
C LEU A 653 -35.07 23.14 8.87
N ILE A 654 -36.32 23.21 8.43
CA ILE A 654 -36.86 22.55 7.23
C ILE A 654 -37.24 23.63 6.24
N GLU A 655 -36.74 23.56 5.02
CA GLU A 655 -37.12 24.44 3.91
C GLU A 655 -37.52 23.58 2.72
N HIS A 656 -38.61 24.02 2.02
CA HIS A 656 -39.17 23.31 0.90
C HIS A 656 -38.55 23.76 -0.43
N ILE A 657 -38.31 22.79 -1.30
CA ILE A 657 -37.78 23.01 -2.64
C ILE A 657 -38.68 22.40 -3.71
N GLU A 658 -38.82 23.10 -4.82
CA GLU A 658 -39.57 22.67 -5.96
C GLU A 658 -38.70 22.35 -7.17
N ASN A 659 -39.11 21.38 -7.97
CA ASN A 659 -38.44 21.04 -9.22
C ASN A 659 -39.36 21.37 -10.40
N ASN A 660 -38.99 22.34 -11.20
CA ASN A 660 -39.69 22.77 -12.38
C ASN A 660 -39.27 22.01 -13.66
N GLY A 661 -38.60 20.87 -13.52
CA GLY A 661 -38.12 20.03 -14.62
C GLY A 661 -36.78 20.47 -15.25
N ASN A 662 -36.24 21.61 -14.89
CA ASN A 662 -34.92 22.08 -15.34
C ASN A 662 -33.82 21.79 -14.28
N PRO A 663 -32.84 20.89 -14.57
CA PRO A 663 -31.77 20.55 -13.62
C PRO A 663 -30.95 21.73 -13.11
N LYS A 664 -30.66 22.74 -13.96
CA LYS A 664 -29.86 23.90 -13.56
C LYS A 664 -30.65 24.80 -12.63
N GLN A 665 -31.93 25.05 -12.93
CA GLN A 665 -32.79 25.84 -12.05
C GLN A 665 -33.06 25.19 -10.73
N LEU A 666 -33.20 23.86 -10.69
CA LEU A 666 -33.27 23.09 -9.46
C LEU A 666 -32.01 23.28 -8.62
N GLY A 667 -30.81 23.21 -9.23
CA GLY A 667 -29.56 23.49 -8.56
C GLY A 667 -29.48 24.90 -7.94
N GLU A 668 -29.93 25.90 -8.68
CA GLU A 668 -29.99 27.27 -8.16
C GLU A 668 -30.99 27.43 -7.00
N ASN A 669 -32.16 26.79 -7.09
CA ASN A 669 -33.16 26.82 -6.02
C ASN A 669 -32.62 26.20 -4.74
N ILE A 670 -31.96 25.04 -4.85
CA ILE A 670 -31.30 24.36 -3.72
C ILE A 670 -30.21 25.27 -3.11
N CYS A 671 -29.40 25.89 -3.94
CA CYS A 671 -28.33 26.79 -3.48
C CYS A 671 -28.87 28.01 -2.72
N ARG A 672 -29.91 28.66 -3.26
CA ARG A 672 -30.58 29.80 -2.60
C ARG A 672 -31.23 29.39 -1.26
N ALA A 673 -31.87 28.23 -1.21
CA ALA A 673 -32.44 27.69 0.01
C ALA A 673 -31.36 27.42 1.06
N ALA A 674 -30.27 26.77 0.68
CA ALA A 674 -29.15 26.48 1.55
C ALA A 674 -28.53 27.78 2.15
N GLU A 675 -28.38 28.82 1.33
CA GLU A 675 -27.89 30.11 1.78
C GLU A 675 -28.84 30.82 2.75
N ARG A 676 -30.15 30.84 2.45
CA ARG A 676 -31.16 31.40 3.38
C ARG A 676 -31.14 30.69 4.73
N MET A 677 -31.04 29.35 4.74
CA MET A 677 -30.96 28.57 5.96
C MET A 677 -29.70 28.88 6.77
N LYS A 678 -28.56 29.04 6.10
CA LYS A 678 -27.28 29.37 6.76
C LYS A 678 -27.31 30.74 7.44
N ILE A 679 -28.08 31.71 6.85
CA ILE A 679 -28.24 33.04 7.42
C ILE A 679 -29.21 33.03 8.62
N LYS A 680 -30.29 32.25 8.53
CA LYS A 680 -31.34 32.21 9.54
C LYS A 680 -31.04 31.36 10.75
N SER A 681 -30.16 30.35 10.61
CA SER A 681 -30.00 29.31 11.63
C SER A 681 -28.57 28.75 11.67
N SER A 682 -28.22 28.17 12.81
CA SER A 682 -26.99 27.41 13.02
C SER A 682 -27.30 25.92 12.95
N PHE A 683 -26.64 25.21 12.06
CA PHE A 683 -26.72 23.76 11.92
C PHE A 683 -25.34 23.21 11.50
N ASP A 684 -25.13 21.91 11.72
CA ASP A 684 -23.87 21.25 11.41
C ASP A 684 -23.87 20.61 10.01
N VAL A 685 -25.00 19.99 9.62
CA VAL A 685 -25.14 19.31 8.32
C VAL A 685 -26.46 19.67 7.66
N LEU A 686 -26.41 20.04 6.38
CA LEU A 686 -27.57 20.24 5.52
C LEU A 686 -27.89 18.95 4.78
N LEU A 687 -29.02 18.33 5.07
CA LEU A 687 -29.54 17.14 4.40
C LEU A 687 -30.40 17.57 3.22
N ILE A 688 -30.11 17.09 2.00
CA ILE A 688 -30.83 17.40 0.78
C ILE A 688 -31.50 16.12 0.26
N TYR A 689 -32.82 16.07 0.37
CA TYR A 689 -33.59 14.92 -0.07
C TYR A 689 -34.01 15.03 -1.53
N ILE A 690 -33.81 13.97 -2.30
CA ILE A 690 -34.15 13.89 -3.72
C ILE A 690 -35.12 12.73 -3.94
N PRO A 691 -36.41 13.04 -4.27
CA PRO A 691 -37.39 12.01 -4.57
C PRO A 691 -37.08 11.31 -5.90
N SER A 692 -37.52 10.07 -6.04
CA SER A 692 -37.25 9.24 -7.22
C SER A 692 -37.86 9.79 -8.51
N ILE A 693 -38.98 10.50 -8.38
CA ILE A 693 -39.64 11.16 -9.50
C ILE A 693 -38.78 12.22 -10.20
N TRP A 694 -37.77 12.78 -9.52
CA TRP A 694 -36.84 13.74 -10.11
C TRP A 694 -35.73 13.08 -10.92
N GLY A 695 -35.66 11.74 -10.96
CA GLY A 695 -34.71 10.97 -11.79
C GLY A 695 -33.25 11.05 -11.35
N TYR A 696 -32.97 10.84 -10.07
CA TYR A 696 -31.58 10.85 -9.58
C TYR A 696 -30.74 9.70 -10.17
N PRO A 697 -29.46 9.95 -10.57
CA PRO A 697 -28.70 11.21 -10.55
C PRO A 697 -29.12 12.19 -11.65
N ILE A 698 -29.31 13.45 -11.26
CA ILE A 698 -29.76 14.53 -12.14
C ILE A 698 -28.54 15.10 -12.86
N ARG A 699 -28.45 14.82 -14.19
CA ARG A 699 -27.32 15.20 -15.03
C ARG A 699 -27.74 15.60 -16.42
N ILE A 700 -27.03 16.57 -16.98
CA ILE A 700 -27.02 16.86 -18.42
C ILE A 700 -25.64 16.42 -18.92
N ASP A 701 -25.59 15.53 -19.88
CA ASP A 701 -24.34 15.04 -20.50
C ASP A 701 -24.50 15.02 -22.01
N SER A 702 -24.38 16.21 -22.62
CA SER A 702 -24.42 16.43 -24.06
C SER A 702 -23.07 16.98 -24.54
N PRO A 703 -22.76 16.89 -25.87
CA PRO A 703 -21.51 17.44 -26.39
C PRO A 703 -21.29 18.93 -26.10
N ASP A 704 -22.40 19.70 -26.03
CA ASP A 704 -22.40 21.14 -25.88
C ASP A 704 -22.78 21.63 -24.49
N ASP A 705 -23.29 20.75 -23.61
CA ASP A 705 -23.72 21.11 -22.27
C ASP A 705 -23.50 19.96 -21.25
N TYR A 706 -22.89 20.28 -20.16
CA TYR A 706 -22.69 19.37 -19.05
C TYR A 706 -23.12 20.01 -17.74
N PHE A 707 -23.94 19.32 -16.98
CA PHE A 707 -24.33 19.73 -15.65
C PHE A 707 -24.50 18.50 -14.76
N ASP A 708 -23.95 18.54 -13.53
CA ASP A 708 -24.16 17.54 -12.50
C ASP A 708 -24.69 18.26 -11.26
N LEU A 709 -25.94 18.01 -10.89
CA LEU A 709 -26.60 18.66 -9.75
C LEU A 709 -25.81 18.50 -8.45
N HIS A 710 -25.34 17.28 -8.19
CA HIS A 710 -24.58 16.97 -6.98
C HIS A 710 -23.31 17.82 -6.89
N ASP A 711 -22.50 17.84 -7.95
CA ASP A 711 -21.23 18.58 -7.96
C ASP A 711 -21.46 20.09 -7.88
N TYR A 712 -22.48 20.60 -8.57
CA TYR A 712 -22.85 22.02 -8.57
C TYR A 712 -23.25 22.51 -7.17
N VAL A 713 -24.16 21.82 -6.51
CA VAL A 713 -24.61 22.17 -5.16
C VAL A 713 -23.48 21.99 -4.14
N LYS A 714 -22.67 20.93 -4.28
CA LYS A 714 -21.48 20.73 -3.43
C LYS A 714 -20.49 21.88 -3.53
N ALA A 715 -20.20 22.35 -4.76
CA ALA A 715 -19.30 23.47 -4.98
C ALA A 715 -19.81 24.75 -4.28
N PHE A 716 -21.11 25.05 -4.44
CA PHE A 716 -21.73 26.21 -3.80
C PHE A 716 -21.70 26.08 -2.27
N CYS A 717 -22.13 24.94 -1.72
CA CYS A 717 -22.14 24.72 -0.28
C CYS A 717 -20.73 24.83 0.30
N ALA A 718 -19.71 24.29 -0.35
CA ALA A 718 -18.33 24.41 0.09
C ALA A 718 -17.84 25.87 0.13
N GLN A 719 -18.19 26.68 -0.86
CA GLN A 719 -17.89 28.13 -0.87
C GLN A 719 -18.52 28.86 0.33
N LYS A 720 -19.71 28.45 0.73
CA LYS A 720 -20.45 29.03 1.86
C LYS A 720 -20.11 28.39 3.22
N GLY A 721 -19.22 27.39 3.24
CA GLY A 721 -18.87 26.64 4.46
C GLY A 721 -20.04 25.83 5.01
N ILE A 722 -20.87 25.27 4.12
CA ILE A 722 -22.03 24.43 4.45
C ILE A 722 -21.67 22.98 4.17
N SER A 723 -21.66 22.14 5.20
CA SER A 723 -21.56 20.69 5.05
C SER A 723 -22.89 20.14 4.54
N SER A 724 -22.90 19.51 3.38
CA SER A 724 -24.14 19.00 2.75
C SER A 724 -24.11 17.49 2.52
N GLN A 725 -25.27 16.83 2.68
CA GLN A 725 -25.47 15.40 2.43
C GLN A 725 -26.69 15.18 1.57
N PHE A 726 -26.51 14.53 0.42
CA PHE A 726 -27.62 14.09 -0.41
C PHE A 726 -28.16 12.76 0.08
N ILE A 727 -29.48 12.62 0.08
CA ILE A 727 -30.18 11.36 0.33
C ILE A 727 -31.25 11.16 -0.76
N ALA A 728 -31.23 10.02 -1.43
CA ALA A 728 -32.22 9.67 -2.42
C ALA A 728 -33.34 8.81 -1.82
N GLU A 729 -34.58 9.01 -2.26
CA GLU A 729 -35.76 8.23 -1.83
C GLU A 729 -35.51 6.71 -1.93
N LYS A 730 -34.80 6.27 -2.97
CA LYS A 730 -34.44 4.85 -3.14
C LYS A 730 -33.70 4.27 -1.92
N SER A 731 -32.83 5.06 -1.29
CA SER A 731 -32.10 4.63 -0.10
C SER A 731 -33.00 4.54 1.13
N ILE A 732 -33.99 5.40 1.26
CA ILE A 732 -34.95 5.40 2.37
C ILE A 732 -35.87 4.17 2.31
N ASN A 733 -36.30 3.79 1.10
CA ASN A 733 -37.25 2.71 0.86
C ASN A 733 -36.60 1.30 0.82
N ASP A 734 -35.28 1.19 0.94
CA ASP A 734 -34.58 -0.09 0.88
C ASP A 734 -34.56 -0.78 2.25
N GLU A 735 -35.62 -1.49 2.56
CA GLU A 735 -35.75 -2.23 3.82
C GLU A 735 -34.73 -3.37 3.97
N LEU A 736 -34.23 -3.93 2.87
CA LEU A 736 -33.30 -5.05 2.88
C LEU A 736 -31.86 -4.64 3.25
N GLN A 737 -31.52 -3.36 3.04
CA GLN A 737 -30.19 -2.83 3.33
C GLN A 737 -30.20 -1.73 4.41
N LYS A 738 -31.17 -1.77 5.30
CA LYS A 738 -31.43 -0.69 6.27
C LYS A 738 -30.24 -0.47 7.23
N SER A 739 -29.63 -1.56 7.72
CA SER A 739 -28.43 -1.49 8.55
C SER A 739 -27.26 -0.82 7.80
N ARG A 740 -27.02 -1.23 6.55
CA ARG A 740 -25.97 -0.64 5.72
C ARG A 740 -26.20 0.84 5.48
N ILE A 741 -27.43 1.22 5.13
CA ILE A 741 -27.78 2.63 4.86
C ILE A 741 -27.51 3.48 6.12
N TRP A 742 -27.92 3.01 7.29
CA TRP A 742 -27.68 3.72 8.53
C TRP A 742 -26.21 3.80 8.92
N TRP A 743 -25.44 2.73 8.72
CA TRP A 743 -24.01 2.78 8.96
C TRP A 743 -23.31 3.86 8.13
N TRP A 744 -23.59 3.90 6.81
CA TRP A 744 -22.98 4.87 5.90
C TRP A 744 -23.46 6.30 6.11
N LEU A 745 -24.78 6.49 6.30
CA LEU A 745 -25.34 7.81 6.56
C LEU A 745 -24.86 8.38 7.90
N SER A 746 -24.84 7.57 8.95
CA SER A 746 -24.36 7.99 10.26
C SER A 746 -22.89 8.41 10.24
N LEU A 747 -22.03 7.67 9.54
CA LEU A 747 -20.64 8.08 9.33
C LEU A 747 -20.56 9.42 8.61
N ALA A 748 -21.34 9.59 7.53
CA ALA A 748 -21.35 10.82 6.75
C ALA A 748 -21.83 12.02 7.59
N LEU A 749 -22.86 11.88 8.39
CA LEU A 749 -23.34 12.93 9.29
C LEU A 749 -22.30 13.29 10.36
N TYR A 750 -21.72 12.26 11.00
CA TYR A 750 -20.71 12.45 12.04
C TYR A 750 -19.45 13.17 11.52
N THR A 751 -18.92 12.72 10.40
CA THR A 751 -17.69 13.31 9.80
C THR A 751 -17.93 14.71 9.25
N LYS A 752 -19.09 14.97 8.65
CA LYS A 752 -19.48 16.29 8.12
C LYS A 752 -19.80 17.32 9.20
N ALA A 753 -20.17 16.85 10.39
CA ALA A 753 -20.27 17.69 11.57
C ALA A 753 -18.90 18.08 12.16
N GLY A 754 -17.81 17.63 11.57
CA GLY A 754 -16.45 18.02 11.98
C GLY A 754 -15.69 16.99 12.80
N TYR A 755 -16.30 15.84 13.08
CA TYR A 755 -15.70 14.83 13.95
C TYR A 755 -14.84 13.81 13.20
N VAL A 756 -13.93 13.15 13.93
CA VAL A 756 -13.00 12.15 13.40
C VAL A 756 -13.40 10.75 13.89
N PRO A 757 -13.79 9.83 13.00
CA PRO A 757 -14.26 8.51 13.39
C PRO A 757 -13.12 7.56 13.80
N TRP A 758 -11.98 7.59 13.12
CA TRP A 758 -10.78 6.79 13.40
C TRP A 758 -9.54 7.43 12.80
N VAL A 759 -8.35 6.97 13.20
CA VAL A 759 -7.05 7.34 12.61
C VAL A 759 -6.21 6.09 12.41
N LEU A 760 -5.12 6.18 11.65
CA LEU A 760 -4.16 5.07 11.50
C LEU A 760 -3.25 4.97 12.72
N ASP A 761 -2.97 3.73 13.17
CA ASP A 761 -2.10 3.47 14.33
C ASP A 761 -0.65 3.88 14.07
N ASN A 762 -0.14 3.61 12.87
CA ASN A 762 1.28 3.71 12.53
C ASN A 762 1.60 4.85 11.54
N LEU A 763 0.83 5.92 11.52
CA LEU A 763 1.15 7.10 10.73
C LEU A 763 2.03 8.05 11.53
N ASP A 764 3.13 8.51 10.92
CA ASP A 764 4.03 9.48 11.52
C ASP A 764 3.47 10.89 11.36
N ASP A 765 3.24 11.59 12.49
CA ASP A 765 2.69 12.95 12.53
C ASP A 765 3.63 14.00 11.93
N SER A 766 4.90 13.69 11.82
CA SER A 766 5.90 14.57 11.23
C SER A 766 5.94 14.50 9.71
N VAL A 767 5.21 13.57 9.08
CA VAL A 767 5.20 13.35 7.64
C VAL A 767 3.96 14.00 7.02
N ALA A 768 4.17 14.76 5.96
CA ALA A 768 3.10 15.30 5.14
C ALA A 768 2.81 14.38 3.94
N TYR A 769 1.61 13.78 3.91
CA TYR A 769 1.14 12.97 2.78
C TYR A 769 0.22 13.80 1.88
N ILE A 770 0.56 13.95 0.63
CA ILE A 770 -0.12 14.81 -0.33
C ILE A 770 -0.60 14.00 -1.54
N GLY A 771 -1.80 14.28 -2.03
CA GLY A 771 -2.29 13.81 -3.31
C GLY A 771 -2.43 14.96 -4.30
N ILE A 772 -2.00 14.76 -5.54
CA ILE A 772 -2.21 15.73 -6.63
C ILE A 772 -3.24 15.15 -7.60
N GLY A 773 -4.34 15.87 -7.81
CA GLY A 773 -5.37 15.57 -8.78
C GLY A 773 -5.60 16.74 -9.73
N TYR A 774 -5.90 16.45 -10.99
CA TYR A 774 -6.21 17.44 -12.01
C TYR A 774 -7.66 17.31 -12.48
N SER A 775 -8.30 18.44 -12.75
CA SER A 775 -9.54 18.51 -13.50
C SER A 775 -9.40 19.48 -14.66
N ILE A 776 -9.83 19.03 -15.84
CA ILE A 776 -9.87 19.87 -17.06
C ILE A 776 -11.28 20.40 -17.17
N ASN A 777 -11.44 21.71 -17.08
CA ASN A 777 -12.73 22.33 -17.30
C ASN A 777 -13.06 22.31 -18.79
N LYS A 778 -14.08 21.56 -19.16
CA LYS A 778 -14.51 21.41 -20.56
C LYS A 778 -15.34 22.61 -21.08
N PHE A 779 -15.74 23.54 -20.20
CA PHE A 779 -16.74 24.59 -20.50
C PHE A 779 -16.20 26.02 -20.61
N PHE A 780 -15.13 26.32 -19.89
CA PHE A 780 -14.47 27.61 -20.00
C PHE A 780 -13.23 27.44 -20.89
N HIS A 781 -13.28 28.03 -22.10
CA HIS A 781 -12.20 28.10 -23.09
C HIS A 781 -10.86 27.45 -22.68
N LYS A 782 -10.52 26.44 -23.37
CA LYS A 782 -9.35 25.57 -23.55
C LYS A 782 -8.26 25.46 -22.48
N ASP A 783 -8.07 26.37 -21.54
CA ASP A 783 -6.81 26.48 -20.79
C ASP A 783 -6.92 26.48 -19.24
N ASN A 784 -8.11 26.42 -18.67
CA ASN A 784 -8.25 26.44 -17.21
C ASN A 784 -8.22 25.02 -16.61
N ILE A 785 -7.03 24.60 -16.15
CA ILE A 785 -6.87 23.35 -15.40
C ILE A 785 -6.83 23.66 -13.93
N THR A 786 -7.77 23.12 -13.19
CA THR A 786 -7.79 23.21 -11.75
C THR A 786 -7.00 22.06 -11.15
N ILE A 787 -6.05 22.36 -10.27
CA ILE A 787 -5.35 21.39 -9.46
C ILE A 787 -6.02 21.31 -8.10
N GLY A 788 -6.42 20.11 -7.70
CA GLY A 788 -6.72 19.75 -6.33
C GLY A 788 -5.49 19.21 -5.64
N CYS A 789 -5.00 19.90 -4.63
CA CYS A 789 -3.96 19.37 -3.75
C CYS A 789 -4.61 18.95 -2.44
N SER A 790 -4.68 17.66 -2.16
CA SER A 790 -5.14 17.17 -0.87
C SER A 790 -3.97 17.07 0.10
N HIS A 791 -4.17 17.54 1.30
CA HIS A 791 -3.19 17.47 2.38
C HIS A 791 -3.72 16.58 3.51
N ILE A 792 -2.89 15.73 4.03
CA ILE A 792 -3.21 14.75 5.08
C ILE A 792 -2.02 14.68 6.03
N TYR A 793 -2.15 14.69 7.25
CA TYR A 793 -2.76 14.33 8.49
C TYR A 793 -1.82 14.64 9.66
N ASN A 794 -2.38 14.94 10.79
CA ASN A 794 -1.77 14.58 12.06
C ASN A 794 -2.55 13.40 12.68
N ARG A 795 -2.03 12.78 13.75
CA ARG A 795 -2.70 11.66 14.49
C ARG A 795 -4.11 12.00 14.96
N ARG A 796 -4.46 13.27 15.05
CA ARG A 796 -5.76 13.73 15.53
C ARG A 796 -6.83 13.75 14.43
N GLY A 797 -6.49 13.37 13.17
CA GLY A 797 -7.41 13.49 12.03
C GLY A 797 -7.77 14.93 11.71
N GLU A 798 -7.10 15.87 12.35
CA GLU A 798 -7.16 17.30 12.02
C GLU A 798 -6.31 17.48 10.77
N GLY A 799 -6.80 18.23 9.78
CA GLY A 799 -5.96 18.57 8.64
C GLY A 799 -6.38 18.04 7.30
N LEU A 800 -7.65 17.73 7.12
CA LEU A 800 -8.24 17.54 5.80
C LEU A 800 -8.44 18.89 5.09
N THR A 801 -7.46 19.79 5.16
CA THR A 801 -7.53 21.07 4.45
C THR A 801 -6.79 20.99 3.14
N PHE A 802 -7.27 21.73 2.15
CA PHE A 802 -6.64 21.80 0.83
C PHE A 802 -6.79 23.22 0.26
N ARG A 803 -5.98 23.49 -0.74
CA ARG A 803 -6.08 24.69 -1.56
C ARG A 803 -6.31 24.32 -3.01
N LEU A 804 -7.14 25.11 -3.70
CA LEU A 804 -7.34 25.01 -5.13
C LEU A 804 -6.36 25.97 -5.81
N ARG A 805 -5.75 25.50 -6.90
CA ARG A 805 -4.88 26.33 -7.74
C ARG A 805 -5.27 26.17 -9.21
N GLN A 806 -5.01 27.22 -9.97
CA GLN A 806 -5.07 27.20 -11.43
C GLN A 806 -3.65 27.03 -11.98
N LEU A 807 -3.48 26.18 -12.98
CA LEU A 807 -2.24 26.09 -13.70
C LEU A 807 -2.15 27.25 -14.71
N GLU A 808 -1.04 28.00 -14.70
CA GLU A 808 -0.82 29.10 -15.62
C GLU A 808 -0.30 28.61 -16.98
N ASN A 809 0.64 27.67 -16.98
CA ASN A 809 1.29 27.16 -18.20
C ASN A 809 1.35 25.62 -18.20
N PRO A 810 0.20 24.91 -18.32
CA PRO A 810 0.18 23.48 -18.29
C PRO A 810 0.76 22.88 -19.58
N PHE A 811 1.53 21.82 -19.41
CA PHE A 811 1.98 21.00 -20.53
C PHE A 811 1.03 19.79 -20.67
N PHE A 812 0.73 19.39 -21.90
CA PHE A 812 -0.11 18.21 -22.17
C PHE A 812 0.69 17.12 -22.88
N ASP A 813 0.52 15.88 -22.43
CA ASP A 813 1.02 14.73 -23.17
C ASP A 813 0.09 14.35 -24.34
N ARG A 814 0.51 13.36 -25.14
CA ARG A 814 -0.32 12.85 -26.25
C ARG A 814 -1.68 12.27 -25.82
N LYS A 815 -1.82 11.86 -24.56
CA LYS A 815 -3.07 11.37 -23.97
C LYS A 815 -3.93 12.49 -23.37
N LYS A 816 -3.50 13.75 -23.55
CA LYS A 816 -4.11 14.96 -22.98
C LYS A 816 -4.09 14.98 -21.44
N ASN A 817 -3.12 14.31 -20.81
CA ASN A 817 -2.89 14.49 -19.38
C ASN A 817 -2.14 15.81 -19.14
N PRO A 818 -2.58 16.62 -18.20
CA PRO A 818 -1.89 17.86 -17.85
C PRO A 818 -0.71 17.61 -16.91
N TYR A 819 0.32 18.44 -17.04
CA TYR A 819 1.49 18.47 -16.18
C TYR A 819 1.82 19.91 -15.80
N MET A 820 2.35 20.12 -14.61
CA MET A 820 2.76 21.44 -14.13
C MET A 820 4.03 21.91 -14.83
N SER A 821 4.10 23.22 -15.05
CA SER A 821 5.38 23.91 -15.33
C SER A 821 6.29 23.85 -14.09
N LYS A 822 7.56 24.18 -14.26
CA LYS A 822 8.51 24.25 -13.13
C LYS A 822 8.07 25.26 -12.08
N ASP A 823 7.56 26.43 -12.51
CA ASP A 823 7.07 27.49 -11.59
C ASP A 823 5.78 27.09 -10.89
N ASP A 824 4.83 26.47 -11.58
CA ASP A 824 3.61 25.96 -10.95
C ASP A 824 3.95 24.88 -9.90
N ALA A 825 4.88 24.00 -10.20
CA ALA A 825 5.35 22.96 -9.29
C ALA A 825 6.08 23.54 -8.07
N ARG A 826 6.89 24.60 -8.25
CA ARG A 826 7.56 25.31 -7.15
C ARG A 826 6.53 25.95 -6.22
N ARG A 827 5.58 26.71 -6.77
CA ARG A 827 4.49 27.31 -5.99
C ARG A 827 3.65 26.27 -5.25
N MET A 828 3.46 25.09 -5.85
CA MET A 828 2.77 23.96 -5.20
C MET A 828 3.57 23.49 -3.97
N GLY A 829 4.88 23.28 -4.09
CA GLY A 829 5.75 22.89 -2.98
C GLY A 829 5.73 23.91 -1.82
N GLU A 830 5.86 25.19 -2.13
CA GLU A 830 5.76 26.30 -1.14
C GLU A 830 4.42 26.28 -0.40
N GLY A 831 3.32 26.08 -1.14
CA GLY A 831 1.97 26.01 -0.58
C GLY A 831 1.75 24.79 0.33
N ILE A 832 2.41 23.66 0.06
CA ILE A 832 2.38 22.46 0.92
C ILE A 832 3.02 22.77 2.27
N ILE A 833 4.21 23.40 2.27
CA ILE A 833 4.90 23.78 3.51
C ILE A 833 4.05 24.74 4.33
N GLN A 834 3.52 25.78 3.68
CA GLN A 834 2.69 26.77 4.35
C GLN A 834 1.46 26.14 5.00
N LEU A 835 0.74 25.30 4.27
CA LEU A 835 -0.47 24.64 4.77
C LEU A 835 -0.16 23.72 5.96
N PHE A 836 0.92 22.94 5.89
CA PHE A 836 1.35 22.08 7.00
C PHE A 836 1.73 22.90 8.24
N PHE A 837 2.47 23.99 8.04
CA PHE A 837 2.87 24.87 9.14
C PHE A 837 1.69 25.59 9.80
N GLU A 838 0.70 26.03 9.01
CA GLU A 838 -0.53 26.64 9.54
C GLU A 838 -1.24 25.73 10.53
N GLN A 839 -1.23 24.42 10.27
CA GLN A 839 -1.92 23.41 11.08
C GLN A 839 -1.07 22.88 12.25
N ASN A 840 0.18 22.56 12.00
CA ASN A 840 1.01 21.83 12.96
C ASN A 840 1.99 22.74 13.72
N LYS A 841 2.10 24.02 13.32
CA LYS A 841 3.07 25.01 13.87
C LYS A 841 4.53 24.55 13.80
N ALA A 842 4.81 23.54 12.95
CA ALA A 842 6.12 22.97 12.69
C ALA A 842 6.26 22.64 11.19
N LEU A 843 7.50 22.53 10.71
CA LEU A 843 7.75 22.01 9.36
C LEU A 843 7.65 20.49 9.34
N PRO A 844 7.23 19.87 8.21
CA PRO A 844 7.24 18.43 8.09
C PRO A 844 8.68 17.91 8.03
N ALA A 845 8.96 16.81 8.70
CA ALA A 845 10.25 16.12 8.62
C ALA A 845 10.43 15.44 7.25
N ARG A 846 9.32 15.01 6.64
CA ARG A 846 9.27 14.36 5.34
C ARG A 846 8.00 14.73 4.58
N VAL A 847 8.10 14.82 3.25
CA VAL A 847 6.97 15.07 2.35
C VAL A 847 6.85 13.92 1.35
N VAL A 848 5.67 13.31 1.27
CA VAL A 848 5.34 12.24 0.33
C VAL A 848 4.22 12.71 -0.59
N ILE A 849 4.49 12.78 -1.89
CA ILE A 849 3.51 13.27 -2.88
C ILE A 849 3.06 12.12 -3.78
N HIS A 850 1.77 11.84 -3.80
CA HIS A 850 1.12 10.82 -4.62
C HIS A 850 0.43 11.44 -5.83
N LYS A 851 0.64 10.86 -7.00
CA LYS A 851 0.04 11.30 -8.27
C LYS A 851 -0.31 10.11 -9.16
N LEU A 852 -1.37 10.20 -9.96
CA LEU A 852 -1.79 9.14 -10.88
C LEU A 852 -1.01 9.11 -12.20
N THR A 853 -0.35 10.20 -12.55
CA THR A 853 0.47 10.33 -13.76
C THR A 853 1.96 10.38 -13.39
N PRO A 854 2.88 10.03 -14.29
CA PRO A 854 4.31 10.15 -14.03
C PRO A 854 4.71 11.58 -13.63
N PHE A 855 5.75 11.73 -12.84
CA PHE A 855 6.39 13.03 -12.63
C PHE A 855 7.36 13.33 -13.76
N ARG A 856 7.25 14.53 -14.35
CA ARG A 856 8.18 15.04 -15.35
C ARG A 856 9.35 15.77 -14.71
N LYS A 857 10.42 15.96 -15.47
CA LYS A 857 11.64 16.64 -15.00
C LYS A 857 11.32 18.03 -14.43
N ASP A 858 10.53 18.83 -15.13
CA ASP A 858 10.13 20.17 -14.69
C ASP A 858 9.32 20.14 -13.37
N GLU A 859 8.43 19.16 -13.22
CA GLU A 859 7.65 18.99 -11.98
C GLU A 859 8.57 18.58 -10.82
N ILE A 860 9.54 17.67 -11.05
CA ILE A 860 10.49 17.23 -10.03
C ILE A 860 11.35 18.41 -9.59
N GLU A 861 11.95 19.14 -10.54
CA GLU A 861 12.78 20.31 -10.25
C GLU A 861 12.00 21.42 -9.53
N GLY A 862 10.77 21.71 -9.96
CA GLY A 862 9.93 22.72 -9.32
C GLY A 862 9.54 22.32 -7.90
N LEU A 863 9.02 21.09 -7.68
CA LEU A 863 8.65 20.63 -6.35
C LEU A 863 9.83 20.59 -5.38
N THR A 864 11.00 20.11 -5.83
CA THR A 864 12.20 20.09 -4.98
C THR A 864 12.69 21.48 -4.62
N LEU A 865 12.59 22.47 -5.53
CA LEU A 865 12.87 23.87 -5.23
C LEU A 865 11.86 24.45 -4.21
N GLY A 866 10.56 24.19 -4.39
CA GLY A 866 9.53 24.66 -3.47
C GLY A 866 9.58 24.00 -2.08
N LEU A 867 10.18 22.81 -2.00
CA LEU A 867 10.34 22.04 -0.77
C LEU A 867 11.79 22.04 -0.25
N GLN A 868 12.64 22.97 -0.67
CA GLN A 868 14.09 22.98 -0.36
C GLN A 868 14.44 22.92 1.12
N ASN A 869 13.53 23.34 2.01
CA ASN A 869 13.71 23.30 3.46
C ASN A 869 13.34 21.93 4.08
N ILE A 870 12.89 20.97 3.26
CA ILE A 870 12.50 19.64 3.70
C ILE A 870 13.59 18.65 3.30
N LYS A 871 14.12 17.93 4.29
CA LYS A 871 15.25 17.02 4.08
C LYS A 871 14.88 15.78 3.26
N ASN A 872 13.69 15.25 3.49
CA ASN A 872 13.22 14.00 2.87
C ASN A 872 11.98 14.25 2.02
N ILE A 873 12.07 14.00 0.72
CA ILE A 873 10.97 14.17 -0.24
C ILE A 873 10.84 12.89 -1.06
N ASP A 874 9.63 12.35 -1.16
CA ASP A 874 9.31 11.21 -2.03
C ASP A 874 8.21 11.59 -3.03
N LEU A 875 8.48 11.45 -4.33
CA LEU A 875 7.52 11.68 -5.40
C LEU A 875 7.10 10.34 -6.02
N ILE A 876 5.85 9.97 -5.80
CA ILE A 876 5.34 8.62 -6.06
C ILE A 876 4.22 8.65 -7.09
N GLU A 877 4.44 7.98 -8.22
CA GLU A 877 3.38 7.63 -9.17
C GLU A 877 2.64 6.40 -8.66
N ILE A 878 1.31 6.51 -8.62
CA ILE A 878 0.40 5.41 -8.24
C ILE A 878 -0.54 5.14 -9.42
N ASN A 879 -0.49 3.94 -9.98
CA ASN A 879 -1.34 3.54 -11.09
C ASN A 879 -1.90 2.12 -10.88
N ILE A 880 -3.04 1.78 -11.47
CA ILE A 880 -3.58 0.43 -11.44
C ILE A 880 -3.31 -0.23 -12.80
N ASP A 881 -2.53 -1.31 -12.80
CA ASP A 881 -2.28 -2.09 -14.01
C ASP A 881 -3.46 -3.04 -14.31
N ASN A 882 -4.46 -2.51 -14.97
CA ASN A 882 -5.68 -3.25 -15.26
C ASN A 882 -5.47 -4.50 -16.14
N ASN A 883 -4.37 -4.60 -16.86
CA ASN A 883 -4.08 -5.71 -17.75
C ASN A 883 -3.37 -6.86 -17.01
N LEU A 884 -2.54 -6.55 -16.04
CA LEU A 884 -1.80 -7.54 -15.26
C LEU A 884 -2.70 -8.20 -14.21
N LYS A 885 -2.78 -9.52 -14.24
CA LYS A 885 -3.54 -10.35 -13.30
C LYS A 885 -2.66 -11.44 -12.73
N PHE A 886 -2.90 -11.78 -11.48
CA PHE A 886 -2.21 -12.88 -10.82
C PHE A 886 -3.22 -13.88 -10.23
N ILE A 887 -2.89 -15.15 -10.36
CA ILE A 887 -3.70 -16.28 -9.91
C ILE A 887 -2.97 -16.95 -8.75
N ALA A 888 -3.57 -16.89 -7.56
CA ALA A 888 -3.06 -17.56 -6.38
C ALA A 888 -3.47 -19.03 -6.34
N SER A 889 -2.53 -19.90 -6.02
CA SER A 889 -2.73 -21.34 -5.85
C SER A 889 -2.03 -21.82 -4.59
N SER A 890 -2.62 -22.72 -3.84
CA SER A 890 -2.04 -23.30 -2.62
C SER A 890 -1.87 -24.80 -2.75
N ARG A 891 -0.95 -25.36 -1.99
CA ARG A 891 -0.75 -26.79 -1.90
C ARG A 891 -1.76 -27.37 -0.91
N LYS A 892 -2.59 -28.29 -1.39
CA LYS A 892 -3.45 -29.14 -0.58
C LYS A 892 -2.97 -30.59 -0.73
N ASN A 893 -2.45 -31.14 0.36
CA ASN A 893 -1.77 -32.42 0.35
C ASN A 893 -0.61 -32.44 -0.67
N THR A 894 -0.70 -33.24 -1.71
CA THR A 894 0.32 -33.40 -2.78
C THR A 894 0.00 -32.57 -4.03
N LYS A 895 -1.20 -31.96 -4.15
CA LYS A 895 -1.64 -31.24 -5.35
C LYS A 895 -1.64 -29.73 -5.13
N ILE A 896 -1.30 -28.99 -6.20
CA ILE A 896 -1.43 -27.54 -6.24
C ILE A 896 -2.82 -27.21 -6.79
N GLU A 897 -3.64 -26.53 -5.99
CA GLU A 897 -4.99 -26.13 -6.35
C GLU A 897 -5.11 -24.62 -6.40
N VAL A 898 -5.87 -24.10 -7.36
CA VAL A 898 -6.15 -22.67 -7.48
C VAL A 898 -7.05 -22.26 -6.31
N ASN A 899 -6.69 -21.18 -5.62
CA ASN A 899 -7.45 -20.64 -4.50
C ASN A 899 -8.81 -20.11 -4.96
N ASN A 900 -9.85 -20.27 -4.15
CA ASN A 900 -11.15 -19.68 -4.44
C ASN A 900 -11.10 -18.15 -4.47
N TYR A 901 -10.38 -17.56 -3.51
CA TYR A 901 -10.19 -16.12 -3.42
C TYR A 901 -8.96 -15.68 -4.22
N PRO A 902 -8.95 -14.44 -4.75
CA PRO A 902 -7.81 -13.88 -5.44
C PRO A 902 -6.63 -13.59 -4.51
N MET A 903 -5.62 -12.87 -5.02
CA MET A 903 -4.45 -12.45 -4.26
C MET A 903 -4.82 -11.78 -2.94
N GLU A 904 -4.04 -12.07 -1.92
CA GLU A 904 -4.18 -11.50 -0.59
C GLU A 904 -3.82 -10.01 -0.61
N ARG A 905 -4.63 -9.18 0.09
CA ARG A 905 -4.35 -7.78 0.31
C ARG A 905 -3.03 -7.64 1.07
N GLY A 906 -2.24 -6.61 0.76
CA GLY A 906 -0.90 -6.42 1.31
C GLY A 906 0.20 -7.20 0.59
N SER A 907 -0.15 -8.09 -0.37
CA SER A 907 0.88 -8.73 -1.19
C SER A 907 1.65 -7.68 -2.00
N LEU A 908 2.97 -7.70 -1.92
CA LEU A 908 3.88 -6.77 -2.59
C LEU A 908 4.92 -7.54 -3.40
N LEU A 909 5.03 -7.27 -4.69
CA LEU A 909 6.10 -7.75 -5.56
C LEU A 909 7.01 -6.59 -5.92
N ILE A 910 8.26 -6.65 -5.52
CA ILE A 910 9.26 -5.61 -5.79
C ILE A 910 9.91 -5.90 -7.15
N ASP A 911 9.72 -4.99 -8.10
CA ASP A 911 10.28 -5.07 -9.47
C ASP A 911 11.69 -4.45 -9.52
N SER A 912 11.87 -3.34 -8.81
CA SER A 912 13.15 -2.64 -8.67
C SER A 912 13.14 -1.82 -7.36
N PRO A 913 14.26 -1.25 -6.91
CA PRO A 913 14.30 -0.37 -5.74
C PRO A 913 13.33 0.83 -5.82
N SER A 914 12.88 1.19 -7.02
CA SER A 914 11.98 2.31 -7.27
C SER A 914 10.60 1.90 -7.79
N LYS A 915 10.30 0.58 -7.96
CA LYS A 915 9.05 0.13 -8.54
C LYS A 915 8.56 -1.17 -7.92
N ALA A 916 7.28 -1.22 -7.55
CA ALA A 916 6.65 -2.40 -6.99
C ALA A 916 5.18 -2.55 -7.43
N TYR A 917 4.64 -3.75 -7.25
CA TYR A 917 3.24 -4.10 -7.49
C TYR A 917 2.59 -4.48 -6.15
N LEU A 918 1.60 -3.69 -5.72
CA LEU A 918 0.90 -3.85 -4.44
C LEU A 918 -0.56 -4.24 -4.66
N TRP A 919 -1.04 -5.29 -4.00
CA TRP A 919 -2.47 -5.61 -3.94
C TRP A 919 -3.14 -4.86 -2.79
N VAL A 920 -3.59 -3.64 -3.04
CA VAL A 920 -4.44 -2.87 -2.12
C VAL A 920 -5.83 -3.48 -2.06
N HIS A 921 -6.36 -3.91 -3.22
CA HIS A 921 -7.61 -4.64 -3.33
C HIS A 921 -7.32 -6.14 -3.43
N GLY A 922 -7.71 -6.89 -2.42
CA GLY A 922 -7.43 -8.32 -2.33
C GLY A 922 -8.27 -9.01 -1.24
N SER A 923 -8.10 -10.30 -1.11
CA SER A 923 -8.71 -11.06 -0.01
C SER A 923 -7.94 -10.83 1.29
N MET A 924 -8.65 -10.84 2.41
CA MET A 924 -8.03 -10.77 3.74
C MET A 924 -8.80 -11.62 4.73
N LEU A 925 -8.13 -12.06 5.77
CA LEU A 925 -8.76 -12.82 6.83
C LEU A 925 -9.31 -11.84 7.89
N MET A 926 -10.58 -12.09 8.27
CA MET A 926 -11.30 -11.33 9.29
C MET A 926 -11.81 -12.31 10.37
N PRO A 927 -12.20 -11.84 11.54
CA PRO A 927 -12.73 -12.71 12.61
C PRO A 927 -13.90 -13.60 12.18
N PHE A 928 -14.70 -13.15 11.22
CA PHE A 928 -15.86 -13.86 10.68
C PHE A 928 -15.55 -14.68 9.42
N GLY A 929 -14.28 -14.78 8.99
CA GLY A 929 -13.86 -15.52 7.81
C GLY A 929 -13.13 -14.67 6.77
N THR A 930 -12.98 -15.17 5.56
CA THR A 930 -12.30 -14.43 4.49
C THR A 930 -13.18 -13.31 3.96
N TYR A 931 -12.72 -12.07 4.11
CA TYR A 931 -13.33 -10.87 3.52
C TYR A 931 -12.76 -10.65 2.12
N TYR A 932 -13.63 -10.44 1.17
CA TYR A 932 -13.28 -9.97 -0.17
C TYR A 932 -14.44 -9.16 -0.74
N GLN A 933 -14.20 -7.89 -0.97
CA GLN A 933 -15.22 -6.95 -1.46
C GLN A 933 -15.73 -7.26 -2.87
N GLY A 934 -15.31 -8.37 -3.47
CA GLY A 934 -15.71 -8.92 -4.75
C GLY A 934 -16.09 -7.88 -5.82
N LYS A 935 -15.33 -7.77 -6.87
CA LYS A 935 -15.71 -6.99 -8.06
C LYS A 935 -15.87 -7.91 -9.24
N ARG A 936 -16.44 -7.41 -10.32
CA ARG A 936 -16.75 -8.20 -11.52
C ARG A 936 -15.54 -8.88 -12.18
N ARG A 937 -14.30 -8.58 -11.73
CA ARG A 937 -13.06 -9.18 -12.22
C ARG A 937 -12.10 -9.40 -11.05
N ILE A 938 -11.14 -10.33 -11.20
CA ILE A 938 -10.09 -10.48 -10.21
C ILE A 938 -9.28 -9.18 -10.10
N PRO A 939 -8.78 -8.82 -8.90
CA PRO A 939 -8.10 -7.57 -8.68
C PRO A 939 -6.80 -7.47 -9.46
N SER A 940 -6.51 -6.27 -9.91
CA SER A 940 -5.23 -5.90 -10.49
C SER A 940 -4.32 -5.31 -9.43
N PRO A 941 -3.00 -5.47 -9.53
CA PRO A 941 -2.08 -4.78 -8.64
C PRO A 941 -2.06 -3.28 -8.93
N MET A 942 -1.81 -2.53 -7.87
CA MET A 942 -1.39 -1.15 -7.94
C MET A 942 0.10 -1.11 -8.26
N VAL A 943 0.50 -0.33 -9.23
CA VAL A 943 1.89 -0.04 -9.54
C VAL A 943 2.31 1.18 -8.74
N ILE A 944 3.33 1.04 -7.95
CA ILE A 944 3.98 2.11 -7.19
C ILE A 944 5.33 2.36 -7.86
N LYS A 945 5.57 3.59 -8.28
CA LYS A 945 6.85 3.99 -8.88
C LYS A 945 7.35 5.27 -8.22
N ARG A 946 8.50 5.19 -7.58
CA ARG A 946 9.18 6.34 -7.01
C ARG A 946 10.00 7.03 -8.11
N HIS A 947 9.69 8.30 -8.37
CA HIS A 947 10.40 9.15 -9.33
C HIS A 947 11.53 9.97 -8.68
N TYR A 948 11.39 10.29 -7.39
CA TYR A 948 12.35 11.02 -6.59
C TYR A 948 12.26 10.58 -5.13
N GLY A 949 13.38 10.64 -4.40
CA GLY A 949 13.48 10.28 -2.98
C GLY A 949 14.26 8.98 -2.75
N SER A 950 14.52 8.68 -1.48
CA SER A 950 15.35 7.55 -1.04
C SER A 950 14.62 6.51 -0.20
N THR A 951 13.37 6.78 0.25
CA THR A 951 12.62 5.86 1.11
C THR A 951 12.41 4.51 0.44
N ASN A 952 12.60 3.43 1.18
CA ASN A 952 12.42 2.08 0.67
C ASN A 952 11.00 1.85 0.13
N ILE A 953 10.90 1.11 -0.96
CA ILE A 953 9.63 0.90 -1.68
C ILE A 953 8.61 0.11 -0.85
N ASP A 954 9.04 -0.74 0.06
CA ASP A 954 8.18 -1.49 0.98
C ASP A 954 7.56 -0.58 2.06
N ILE A 955 8.32 0.39 2.59
CA ILE A 955 7.80 1.42 3.49
C ILE A 955 6.74 2.26 2.78
N LEU A 956 7.03 2.74 1.57
CA LEU A 956 6.07 3.48 0.76
C LEU A 956 4.81 2.67 0.45
N ALA A 957 4.96 1.38 0.20
CA ALA A 957 3.84 0.48 -0.03
C ALA A 957 3.00 0.26 1.25
N GLN A 958 3.63 0.15 2.41
CA GLN A 958 2.94 0.04 3.71
C GLN A 958 2.14 1.31 4.02
N GLU A 959 2.71 2.49 3.78
CA GLU A 959 2.02 3.77 3.93
C GLU A 959 0.80 3.88 2.99
N ILE A 960 0.94 3.51 1.72
CA ILE A 960 -0.15 3.49 0.75
C ILE A 960 -1.24 2.49 1.17
N LEU A 961 -0.87 1.33 1.69
CA LEU A 961 -1.80 0.33 2.20
C LEU A 961 -2.60 0.90 3.38
N GLY A 962 -1.97 1.60 4.31
CA GLY A 962 -2.61 2.30 5.42
C GLY A 962 -3.57 3.40 4.92
N LEU A 963 -3.11 4.28 4.06
CA LEU A 963 -3.89 5.39 3.51
C LEU A 963 -5.12 4.92 2.71
N SER A 964 -5.16 3.66 2.26
CA SER A 964 -6.35 3.08 1.63
C SER A 964 -7.52 2.85 2.60
N LYS A 965 -7.32 2.99 3.91
CA LYS A 965 -8.34 2.86 4.96
C LYS A 965 -8.88 4.19 5.48
N MET A 966 -8.34 5.31 4.99
CA MET A 966 -8.63 6.65 5.50
C MET A 966 -9.68 7.42 4.67
N ASP A 967 -10.54 6.73 3.94
CA ASP A 967 -11.69 7.37 3.27
C ASP A 967 -12.92 7.38 4.18
N TYR A 968 -13.19 8.50 4.83
CA TYR A 968 -14.34 8.68 5.70
C TYR A 968 -15.71 8.71 4.98
N ASN A 969 -15.74 8.54 3.66
CA ASN A 969 -16.99 8.31 2.92
C ASN A 969 -17.39 6.84 2.86
N SER A 970 -16.57 5.94 3.37
CA SER A 970 -16.83 4.51 3.28
C SER A 970 -16.48 3.81 4.59
N LEU A 971 -17.33 2.88 4.97
CA LEU A 971 -17.08 1.90 6.04
C LEU A 971 -16.51 0.58 5.51
N ASP A 972 -16.25 0.52 4.22
CA ASP A 972 -15.52 -0.62 3.65
C ASP A 972 -14.14 -0.74 4.31
N VAL A 973 -13.64 -1.95 4.47
CA VAL A 973 -12.37 -2.19 5.17
C VAL A 973 -11.20 -1.46 4.49
N TYR A 974 -11.29 -1.23 3.19
CA TYR A 974 -10.32 -0.49 2.39
C TYR A 974 -10.93 0.06 1.10
N THR A 975 -10.28 1.08 0.52
CA THR A 975 -10.55 1.59 -0.83
C THR A 975 -9.47 1.14 -1.82
N PRO A 976 -9.77 1.04 -3.13
CA PRO A 976 -8.79 0.61 -4.14
C PRO A 976 -7.60 1.54 -4.33
N LEU A 977 -7.74 2.81 -3.96
CA LEU A 977 -6.70 3.84 -4.02
C LEU A 977 -6.52 4.45 -2.63
N PRO A 978 -5.32 4.97 -2.30
CA PRO A 978 -5.12 5.71 -1.08
C PRO A 978 -5.96 6.99 -1.06
N CYS A 979 -6.41 7.38 0.12
CA CYS A 979 -7.27 8.55 0.30
C CYS A 979 -6.66 9.83 -0.27
N THR A 980 -5.33 10.01 -0.22
CA THR A 980 -4.61 11.13 -0.84
C THR A 980 -5.04 11.36 -2.29
N VAL A 981 -4.98 10.32 -3.10
CA VAL A 981 -5.32 10.39 -4.53
C VAL A 981 -6.83 10.47 -4.75
N LEU A 982 -7.63 9.75 -3.95
CA LEU A 982 -9.09 9.79 -4.05
C LEU A 982 -9.64 11.17 -3.74
N THR A 983 -9.17 11.78 -2.64
CA THR A 983 -9.60 13.12 -2.22
C THR A 983 -9.15 14.18 -3.21
N ALA A 984 -7.88 14.15 -3.65
CA ALA A 984 -7.37 15.10 -4.62
C ALA A 984 -8.15 15.09 -5.94
N LYS A 985 -8.53 13.90 -6.42
CA LYS A 985 -9.34 13.76 -7.64
C LYS A 985 -10.76 14.33 -7.45
N ARG A 986 -11.38 14.09 -6.30
CA ARG A 986 -12.73 14.61 -5.97
C ARG A 986 -12.70 16.13 -5.82
N ILE A 987 -11.71 16.63 -5.08
CA ILE A 987 -11.49 18.06 -4.90
C ILE A 987 -11.29 18.76 -6.25
N ALA A 988 -10.43 18.24 -7.11
CA ALA A 988 -10.22 18.81 -8.44
C ALA A 988 -11.50 18.84 -9.29
N LYS A 989 -12.32 17.78 -9.21
CA LYS A 989 -13.59 17.68 -9.96
C LYS A 989 -14.62 18.74 -9.52
N ILE A 990 -14.81 18.91 -8.23
CA ILE A 990 -15.77 19.88 -7.67
C ILE A 990 -15.17 21.28 -7.70
N GLY A 991 -13.88 21.41 -7.41
CA GLY A 991 -13.15 22.68 -7.37
C GLY A 991 -13.13 23.46 -8.67
N GLN A 992 -13.26 22.80 -9.83
CA GLN A 992 -13.43 23.49 -11.12
C GLN A 992 -14.67 24.39 -11.21
N LEU A 993 -15.66 24.15 -10.32
CA LEU A 993 -16.90 24.93 -10.26
C LEU A 993 -16.81 26.07 -9.21
N ILE A 994 -15.67 26.20 -8.53
CA ILE A 994 -15.44 27.21 -7.50
C ILE A 994 -14.53 28.29 -8.06
N PRO A 995 -14.84 29.60 -7.87
CA PRO A 995 -13.89 30.66 -8.16
C PRO A 995 -12.59 30.46 -7.36
N ILE A 996 -11.46 30.50 -8.04
CA ILE A 996 -10.18 30.20 -7.43
C ILE A 996 -9.70 31.41 -6.66
N ASP A 997 -9.54 31.22 -5.35
CA ASP A 997 -8.80 32.11 -4.46
C ASP A 997 -7.67 31.28 -3.85
N GLU A 998 -6.45 31.52 -4.30
CA GLU A 998 -5.26 30.75 -3.88
C GLU A 998 -4.92 30.88 -2.39
N LYS A 999 -5.44 31.90 -1.73
CA LYS A 999 -5.24 32.12 -0.29
C LYS A 999 -6.25 31.36 0.57
N ARG A 1000 -7.36 30.94 -0.01
CA ARG A 1000 -8.44 30.27 0.70
C ARG A 1000 -8.15 28.79 0.85
N SER A 1001 -8.13 28.31 2.07
CA SER A 1001 -8.13 26.88 2.40
C SER A 1001 -9.56 26.40 2.63
N PHE A 1002 -9.82 25.14 2.27
CA PHE A 1002 -11.10 24.48 2.44
C PHE A 1002 -10.94 23.21 3.26
N ASP A 1003 -11.95 22.90 4.07
CA ASP A 1003 -12.05 21.60 4.72
C ASP A 1003 -12.56 20.57 3.70
N TYR A 1004 -11.87 19.44 3.57
CA TYR A 1004 -12.24 18.34 2.66
C TYR A 1004 -13.66 17.81 2.94
N ARG A 1005 -14.11 17.83 4.20
CA ARG A 1005 -15.44 17.36 4.60
C ARG A 1005 -16.59 18.07 3.87
N LEU A 1006 -16.37 19.30 3.43
CA LEU A 1006 -17.31 20.05 2.58
C LEU A 1006 -17.49 19.42 1.19
N PHE A 1007 -16.52 18.64 0.73
CA PHE A 1007 -16.50 17.99 -0.59
C PHE A 1007 -16.90 16.50 -0.54
N MET A 1008 -17.08 15.96 0.66
CA MET A 1008 -17.50 14.57 0.89
C MET A 1008 -18.93 14.30 0.46
#